data_21c9c3571d568648089f69465365fa6b
#
_entry.id   21c9c3571d568648089f69465365fa6b
#
_cell.length_a   1.000
_cell.length_b   1.000
_cell.length_c   1.000
_cell.angle_alpha   90.00
_cell.angle_beta   90.00
_cell.angle_gamma   90.00
#
_symmetry.space_group_name_H-M   'P 1'
#
loop_
_entity.id
_entity.type
_entity.pdbx_description
1 polymer ?
#
loop_
_entity_poly.entity_id
_entity_poly.type
_entity_poly.pdbx_seq_one_letter_code
_entity_poly.pdbx_strand_id
1 'polypeptide(L)'
;METFPKQYARTRRFTVGAPRSFAISPNGHSISYLQSSSGSDPINKLWIHNPQSQTSVLLADPQDLQGIGSNHEISEDEQSRRERVREVGSGIVAFSSSADSPNVCFTSDGTLYAANLDSREITSFETVGSVFDPQINPNGSLIAYVSGGELRYLDSSGNDFLVVKSQDQHISHGVADFIAAEEMGRRRGYWWSPRGDRLLVTEVDNSNVLNWHILSSADPSSPPKSLRYPKAGTNNPEVKLGVFTLEGDELPIDWSQSAFWEYLVNVQWTEESSIYLTVQTRDQKSMGILKVDSDTGSVEEIYRWSDAYWVEIITGAPKIIEELIITIEDRNNARSLVINNHPISGEDLQIRSLINCNEQGVIAAVSSSPLEQHIMHFDFEGKRTAFTEDPGVHDAVSNGETTVIQSRNMDVHGVKTTVFAGDSLISEIKDLSEKPVISLNVNFHRLGESKLESAVLFPQNHDETKLLPVLLDPYGGPHAQRVRWAQGLFGVSQWFADQGFAVIVSDGRGTPGRSPAFEREVYGDLATAALEDQIAALSAAAEIYERLDLGRVGIRGWSFGGYLAALAVLRRPDIFHAAVAGAPVTDWELYDTHYTERYLGHPLETPENYKNTNLRNEAHKLESPLLLIHGLADDNVVAAHTFQLSQALLEAGKPHEVLPLSGVTHMTPQETVAENLLRVQLRFLKKSLGIDDEGDK
;
A
#
# COMPACT_ATOMS: atom_id res chain seq x y z
N MET A 1 14.94 30.87 -3.70
CA MET A 1 14.34 29.77 -4.48
C MET A 1 13.78 28.74 -3.49
N GLU A 2 12.74 28.04 -3.86
CA GLU A 2 12.22 26.94 -3.05
C GLU A 2 13.21 25.77 -3.05
N THR A 3 13.46 25.15 -1.89
CA THR A 3 14.33 23.98 -1.79
C THR A 3 13.54 22.71 -2.08
N PHE A 4 14.21 21.63 -2.54
CA PHE A 4 13.56 20.35 -2.80
C PHE A 4 12.83 19.78 -1.57
N PRO A 5 13.41 19.75 -0.34
CA PRO A 5 12.69 19.25 0.83
C PRO A 5 11.38 20.00 1.12
N LYS A 6 11.36 21.32 0.92
CA LYS A 6 10.16 22.13 1.11
C LYS A 6 9.11 21.82 0.04
N GLN A 7 9.51 21.81 -1.24
CA GLN A 7 8.60 21.46 -2.33
C GLN A 7 8.06 20.03 -2.17
N TYR A 8 8.92 19.06 -1.88
CA TYR A 8 8.55 17.66 -1.64
C TYR A 8 7.50 17.49 -0.54
N ALA A 9 7.68 18.20 0.58
CA ALA A 9 6.75 18.18 1.70
C ALA A 9 5.40 18.82 1.32
N ARG A 10 5.42 20.04 0.78
CA ARG A 10 4.23 20.82 0.40
C ARG A 10 3.39 20.13 -0.68
N THR A 11 4.04 19.56 -1.68
CA THR A 11 3.38 18.82 -2.77
C THR A 11 3.01 17.39 -2.39
N ARG A 12 3.22 17.01 -1.12
CA ARG A 12 3.00 15.63 -0.63
C ARG A 12 3.66 14.60 -1.54
N ARG A 13 4.97 14.77 -1.73
CA ARG A 13 5.81 13.90 -2.60
C ARG A 13 5.41 13.97 -4.08
N PHE A 14 5.01 15.15 -4.56
CA PHE A 14 4.56 15.41 -5.94
C PHE A 14 3.30 14.63 -6.34
N THR A 15 2.45 14.28 -5.37
CA THR A 15 1.17 13.60 -5.65
C THR A 15 -0.01 14.57 -5.74
N VAL A 16 0.12 15.77 -5.18
CA VAL A 16 -0.88 16.84 -5.29
C VAL A 16 -1.02 17.27 -6.75
N GLY A 17 -2.25 17.33 -7.27
CA GLY A 17 -2.53 17.67 -8.66
C GLY A 17 -2.52 16.49 -9.63
N ALA A 18 -2.03 15.32 -9.25
CA ALA A 18 -2.13 14.11 -10.06
C ALA A 18 -3.56 13.51 -10.01
N PRO A 19 -4.15 13.12 -11.15
CA PRO A 19 -5.44 12.44 -11.18
C PRO A 19 -5.32 11.02 -10.62
N ARG A 20 -6.33 10.57 -9.85
CA ARG A 20 -6.31 9.28 -9.16
C ARG A 20 -7.70 8.75 -8.84
N SER A 21 -7.79 7.50 -8.37
CA SER A 21 -9.05 6.88 -7.92
C SER A 21 -10.13 6.91 -9.00
N PHE A 22 -9.86 6.31 -10.16
CA PHE A 22 -10.77 6.31 -11.29
C PHE A 22 -11.93 5.32 -11.10
N ALA A 23 -13.12 5.73 -11.49
CA ALA A 23 -14.27 4.86 -11.68
C ALA A 23 -14.92 5.17 -13.03
N ILE A 24 -15.17 4.13 -13.82
CA ILE A 24 -15.75 4.23 -15.15
C ILE A 24 -17.23 3.87 -15.05
N SER A 25 -18.11 4.76 -15.53
CA SER A 25 -19.56 4.51 -15.55
C SER A 25 -19.91 3.25 -16.36
N PRO A 26 -21.05 2.60 -16.08
CA PRO A 26 -21.45 1.35 -16.77
C PRO A 26 -21.47 1.46 -18.29
N ASN A 27 -21.84 2.62 -18.83
CA ASN A 27 -21.89 2.88 -20.28
C ASN A 27 -20.55 3.37 -20.87
N GLY A 28 -19.48 3.50 -20.06
CA GLY A 28 -18.18 4.00 -20.49
C GLY A 28 -18.11 5.49 -20.85
N HIS A 29 -19.22 6.24 -20.70
CA HIS A 29 -19.30 7.64 -21.17
C HIS A 29 -18.77 8.65 -20.16
N SER A 30 -18.63 8.28 -18.90
CA SER A 30 -18.16 9.14 -17.83
C SER A 30 -17.10 8.43 -16.99
N ILE A 31 -16.01 9.13 -16.69
CA ILE A 31 -14.95 8.66 -15.81
C ILE A 31 -14.88 9.61 -14.64
N SER A 32 -15.27 9.15 -13.45
CA SER A 32 -15.10 9.90 -12.21
C SER A 32 -13.69 9.71 -11.68
N TYR A 33 -13.08 10.76 -11.12
CA TYR A 33 -11.74 10.71 -10.55
C TYR A 33 -11.50 11.83 -9.54
N LEU A 34 -10.50 11.64 -8.67
CA LEU A 34 -10.07 12.62 -7.69
C LEU A 34 -8.85 13.38 -8.21
N GLN A 35 -8.87 14.70 -8.07
CA GLN A 35 -7.74 15.57 -8.39
C GLN A 35 -7.91 16.91 -7.67
N SER A 36 -6.83 17.52 -7.19
CA SER A 36 -6.84 18.90 -6.73
C SER A 36 -6.70 19.89 -7.87
N SER A 37 -6.99 21.18 -7.64
CA SER A 37 -7.00 22.20 -8.70
C SER A 37 -5.63 22.55 -9.26
N SER A 38 -4.56 22.23 -8.53
CA SER A 38 -3.16 22.48 -8.93
C SER A 38 -2.20 21.61 -8.11
N GLY A 39 -0.94 21.54 -8.50
CA GLY A 39 0.10 20.84 -7.76
C GLY A 39 0.44 21.44 -6.38
N SER A 40 -0.14 22.58 -6.02
CA SER A 40 0.02 23.23 -4.71
C SER A 40 -1.27 23.30 -3.88
N ASP A 41 -2.40 22.90 -4.43
CA ASP A 41 -3.68 22.82 -3.72
C ASP A 41 -3.82 21.45 -3.05
N PRO A 42 -3.80 21.34 -1.70
CA PRO A 42 -3.86 20.05 -1.02
C PRO A 42 -5.28 19.45 -0.97
N ILE A 43 -6.31 20.17 -1.45
CA ILE A 43 -7.72 19.77 -1.36
C ILE A 43 -8.13 19.00 -2.61
N ASN A 44 -8.41 17.70 -2.43
CA ASN A 44 -8.94 16.88 -3.51
C ASN A 44 -10.41 17.19 -3.77
N LYS A 45 -10.75 17.18 -5.05
CA LYS A 45 -12.08 17.44 -5.61
C LYS A 45 -12.50 16.25 -6.45
N LEU A 46 -13.80 16.08 -6.66
CA LEU A 46 -14.35 15.05 -7.54
C LEU A 46 -14.63 15.63 -8.91
N TRP A 47 -14.08 15.00 -9.92
CA TRP A 47 -14.17 15.40 -11.33
C TRP A 47 -14.86 14.32 -12.17
N ILE A 48 -15.46 14.73 -13.28
CA ILE A 48 -15.97 13.87 -14.34
C ILE A 48 -15.23 14.18 -15.63
N HIS A 49 -14.68 13.16 -16.28
CA HIS A 49 -14.15 13.22 -17.62
C HIS A 49 -15.08 12.53 -18.60
N ASN A 50 -15.42 13.19 -19.70
CA ASN A 50 -16.14 12.59 -20.81
C ASN A 50 -15.14 12.27 -21.94
N PRO A 51 -14.92 10.97 -22.23
CA PRO A 51 -13.91 10.56 -23.21
C PRO A 51 -14.21 11.01 -24.64
N GLN A 52 -15.49 11.05 -25.03
CA GLN A 52 -15.90 11.41 -26.40
C GLN A 52 -15.70 12.91 -26.67
N SER A 53 -16.06 13.78 -25.74
CA SER A 53 -15.84 15.22 -25.86
C SER A 53 -14.44 15.64 -25.43
N GLN A 54 -13.65 14.75 -24.83
CA GLN A 54 -12.30 14.98 -24.29
C GLN A 54 -12.26 16.12 -23.27
N THR A 55 -13.33 16.26 -22.48
CA THR A 55 -13.48 17.35 -21.48
C THR A 55 -13.61 16.82 -20.08
N SER A 56 -12.93 17.48 -19.14
CA SER A 56 -13.12 17.27 -17.71
C SER A 56 -13.91 18.44 -17.10
N VAL A 57 -14.87 18.10 -16.24
CA VAL A 57 -15.66 19.08 -15.50
C VAL A 57 -15.60 18.77 -14.02
N LEU A 58 -15.59 19.82 -13.21
CA LEU A 58 -15.67 19.69 -11.75
C LEU A 58 -17.10 19.28 -11.37
N LEU A 59 -17.21 18.16 -10.63
CA LEU A 59 -18.50 17.72 -10.06
C LEU A 59 -18.69 18.28 -8.67
N ALA A 60 -17.71 18.10 -7.78
CA ALA A 60 -17.79 18.53 -6.39
C ALA A 60 -16.49 19.18 -5.90
N ASP A 61 -16.61 20.38 -5.36
CA ASP A 61 -15.56 21.09 -4.64
C ASP A 61 -15.92 21.11 -3.14
N PRO A 62 -15.11 20.59 -2.24
CA PRO A 62 -15.35 20.66 -0.80
C PRO A 62 -15.63 22.08 -0.27
N GLN A 63 -15.07 23.11 -0.90
CA GLN A 63 -15.28 24.51 -0.50
C GLN A 63 -16.70 25.02 -0.80
N ASP A 64 -17.35 24.45 -1.81
CA ASP A 64 -18.69 24.84 -2.24
C ASP A 64 -19.80 23.96 -1.61
N LEU A 65 -19.42 22.82 -1.00
CA LEU A 65 -20.35 21.90 -0.37
C LEU A 65 -20.83 22.46 0.97
N GLN A 66 -22.10 22.78 1.04
CA GLN A 66 -22.77 23.18 2.29
C GLN A 66 -23.57 21.99 2.80
N GLY A 67 -23.08 21.32 3.83
CA GLY A 67 -23.75 20.20 4.46
C GLY A 67 -24.97 20.67 5.30
N ILE A 68 -25.98 19.82 5.38
CA ILE A 68 -27.07 19.97 6.35
C ILE A 68 -26.53 19.47 7.70
N GLY A 69 -26.02 20.38 8.50
CA GLY A 69 -26.09 20.29 9.96
C GLY A 69 -25.14 19.40 10.74
N SER A 70 -24.26 18.58 10.21
CA SER A 70 -23.41 17.74 11.05
C SER A 70 -21.90 17.90 10.76
N ASN A 71 -21.24 18.75 11.53
CA ASN A 71 -19.78 18.71 11.67
C ASN A 71 -19.41 17.46 12.50
N HIS A 72 -19.45 16.28 11.90
CA HIS A 72 -18.90 15.09 12.53
C HIS A 72 -17.38 15.11 12.38
N GLU A 73 -16.67 14.85 13.45
CA GLU A 73 -15.23 14.57 13.38
C GLU A 73 -15.01 13.30 12.53
N ILE A 74 -13.88 13.26 11.85
CA ILE A 74 -13.46 12.04 11.12
C ILE A 74 -13.33 10.89 12.12
N SER A 75 -14.04 9.78 11.87
CA SER A 75 -14.02 8.62 12.76
C SER A 75 -12.62 8.00 12.90
N GLU A 76 -12.40 7.29 14.00
CA GLU A 76 -11.15 6.53 14.19
C GLU A 76 -10.96 5.48 13.09
N ASP A 77 -12.05 4.84 12.63
CA ASP A 77 -12.01 3.88 11.52
C ASP A 77 -11.53 4.53 10.22
N GLU A 78 -12.03 5.75 9.90
CA GLU A 78 -11.59 6.49 8.71
C GLU A 78 -10.13 6.98 8.85
N GLN A 79 -9.71 7.39 10.05
CA GLN A 79 -8.30 7.72 10.30
C GLN A 79 -7.41 6.49 10.09
N SER A 80 -7.80 5.34 10.64
CA SER A 80 -7.10 4.07 10.46
C SER A 80 -7.05 3.66 8.98
N ARG A 81 -8.17 3.75 8.26
CA ARG A 81 -8.21 3.48 6.81
C ARG A 81 -7.23 4.36 6.05
N ARG A 82 -7.19 5.68 6.35
CA ARG A 82 -6.25 6.61 5.69
C ARG A 82 -4.80 6.21 5.92
N GLU A 83 -4.44 5.80 7.13
CA GLU A 83 -3.09 5.27 7.41
C GLU A 83 -2.79 4.01 6.58
N ARG A 84 -3.72 3.04 6.49
CA ARG A 84 -3.54 1.79 5.74
C ARG A 84 -3.42 2.02 4.22
N VAL A 85 -4.16 3.01 3.67
CA VAL A 85 -4.06 3.38 2.23
C VAL A 85 -2.99 4.42 1.95
N ARG A 86 -2.25 4.86 2.97
CA ARG A 86 -1.25 5.93 2.87
C ARG A 86 -1.85 7.24 2.33
N GLU A 87 -3.10 7.54 2.70
CA GLU A 87 -3.82 8.74 2.28
C GLU A 87 -3.45 9.94 3.16
N VAL A 88 -2.82 10.91 2.56
CA VAL A 88 -2.42 12.18 3.21
C VAL A 88 -3.22 13.38 2.67
N GLY A 89 -4.17 13.12 1.76
CA GLY A 89 -5.04 14.12 1.14
C GLY A 89 -6.05 14.75 2.11
N SER A 90 -6.59 15.90 1.73
CA SER A 90 -7.74 16.54 2.35
C SER A 90 -8.86 16.73 1.33
N GLY A 91 -10.04 17.13 1.76
CA GLY A 91 -11.24 17.21 0.93
C GLY A 91 -11.82 15.83 0.64
N ILE A 92 -12.24 15.58 -0.60
CA ILE A 92 -12.79 14.28 -1.01
C ILE A 92 -11.64 13.31 -1.26
N VAL A 93 -11.51 12.28 -0.42
CA VAL A 93 -10.39 11.32 -0.47
C VAL A 93 -10.77 9.94 -0.98
N ALA A 94 -12.07 9.64 -1.02
CA ALA A 94 -12.65 8.43 -1.57
C ALA A 94 -14.09 8.69 -2.05
N PHE A 95 -14.55 7.86 -2.97
CA PHE A 95 -15.96 7.82 -3.40
C PHE A 95 -16.33 6.40 -3.84
N SER A 96 -17.61 6.09 -3.85
CA SER A 96 -18.19 4.85 -4.37
C SER A 96 -19.08 5.14 -5.56
N SER A 97 -19.00 4.32 -6.59
CA SER A 97 -19.84 4.42 -7.79
C SER A 97 -20.84 3.26 -7.85
N SER A 98 -22.06 3.56 -8.26
CA SER A 98 -23.05 2.54 -8.56
C SER A 98 -22.62 1.70 -9.78
N ALA A 99 -22.97 0.40 -9.76
CA ALA A 99 -22.65 -0.50 -10.86
C ALA A 99 -23.57 -0.30 -12.08
N ASP A 100 -24.83 0.07 -11.87
CA ASP A 100 -25.86 0.10 -12.92
C ASP A 100 -26.44 1.49 -13.18
N SER A 101 -26.03 2.50 -12.39
CA SER A 101 -26.55 3.87 -12.53
C SER A 101 -25.42 4.91 -12.54
N PRO A 102 -25.67 6.12 -13.04
CA PRO A 102 -24.68 7.21 -13.03
C PRO A 102 -24.60 7.92 -11.68
N ASN A 103 -24.75 7.20 -10.58
CA ASN A 103 -24.72 7.78 -9.23
C ASN A 103 -23.42 7.41 -8.50
N VAL A 104 -22.92 8.36 -7.72
CA VAL A 104 -21.77 8.20 -6.83
C VAL A 104 -22.12 8.72 -5.44
N CYS A 105 -21.44 8.19 -4.41
CA CYS A 105 -21.47 8.76 -3.07
C CYS A 105 -20.05 8.98 -2.53
N PHE A 106 -19.90 9.97 -1.67
CA PHE A 106 -18.61 10.34 -1.07
C PHE A 106 -18.82 11.11 0.24
N THR A 107 -17.75 11.24 1.00
CA THR A 107 -17.74 12.11 2.19
C THR A 107 -16.83 13.31 1.97
N SER A 108 -17.25 14.46 2.52
CA SER A 108 -16.43 15.66 2.70
C SER A 108 -16.69 16.24 4.09
N ASP A 109 -15.62 16.47 4.85
CA ASP A 109 -15.68 17.00 6.22
C ASP A 109 -16.71 16.29 7.13
N GLY A 110 -16.76 14.94 7.01
CA GLY A 110 -17.64 14.07 7.81
C GLY A 110 -19.09 14.02 7.33
N THR A 111 -19.50 14.83 6.36
CA THR A 111 -20.85 14.81 5.76
C THR A 111 -20.90 13.87 4.57
N LEU A 112 -21.98 13.10 4.45
CA LEU A 112 -22.24 12.19 3.33
C LEU A 112 -22.99 12.92 2.21
N TYR A 113 -22.54 12.71 0.99
CA TYR A 113 -23.12 13.24 -0.23
C TYR A 113 -23.39 12.12 -1.25
N ALA A 114 -24.44 12.29 -2.04
CA ALA A 114 -24.62 11.60 -3.31
C ALA A 114 -24.61 12.59 -4.45
N ALA A 115 -24.10 12.17 -5.61
CA ALA A 115 -24.15 12.98 -6.82
C ALA A 115 -24.54 12.12 -8.02
N ASN A 116 -25.28 12.71 -8.96
CA ASN A 116 -25.60 12.11 -10.23
C ASN A 116 -24.63 12.66 -11.30
N LEU A 117 -23.94 11.79 -12.02
CA LEU A 117 -22.90 12.14 -12.99
C LEU A 117 -23.46 12.86 -14.24
N ASP A 118 -24.72 12.58 -14.61
CA ASP A 118 -25.37 13.15 -15.81
C ASP A 118 -25.99 14.52 -15.50
N SER A 119 -26.85 14.62 -14.46
CA SER A 119 -27.48 15.88 -14.06
C SER A 119 -26.55 16.81 -13.28
N ARG A 120 -25.50 16.26 -12.64
CA ARG A 120 -24.56 16.95 -11.72
C ARG A 120 -25.22 17.48 -10.46
N GLU A 121 -26.40 16.99 -10.14
CA GLU A 121 -27.06 17.32 -8.88
C GLU A 121 -26.33 16.63 -7.73
N ILE A 122 -26.12 17.38 -6.64
CA ILE A 122 -25.50 16.88 -5.41
C ILE A 122 -26.50 17.02 -4.27
N THR A 123 -26.71 15.95 -3.54
CA THR A 123 -27.57 15.89 -2.35
C THR A 123 -26.72 15.55 -1.14
N SER A 124 -26.88 16.28 -0.03
CA SER A 124 -26.29 15.97 1.27
C SER A 124 -27.28 15.20 2.14
N PHE A 125 -26.77 14.36 3.03
CA PHE A 125 -27.57 13.54 3.93
C PHE A 125 -27.19 13.80 5.39
N GLU A 126 -28.20 13.83 6.26
CA GLU A 126 -27.99 13.70 7.70
C GLU A 126 -27.78 12.22 8.05
N THR A 127 -26.78 11.94 8.87
CA THR A 127 -26.41 10.56 9.27
C THR A 127 -26.41 10.41 10.79
N VAL A 128 -26.63 9.20 11.26
CA VAL A 128 -26.47 8.85 12.66
C VAL A 128 -24.98 8.65 12.94
N GLY A 129 -24.32 9.70 13.44
CA GLY A 129 -22.88 9.67 13.75
C GLY A 129 -21.98 9.84 12.53
N SER A 130 -20.69 9.57 12.74
CA SER A 130 -19.67 9.69 11.70
C SER A 130 -19.81 8.60 10.63
N VAL A 131 -19.46 8.93 9.40
CA VAL A 131 -19.56 8.02 8.24
C VAL A 131 -18.22 7.37 7.94
N PHE A 132 -18.21 6.05 7.83
CA PHE A 132 -17.08 5.26 7.38
C PHE A 132 -17.49 4.36 6.21
N ASP A 133 -16.63 4.25 5.18
CA ASP A 133 -16.78 3.44 3.97
C ASP A 133 -18.20 3.48 3.35
N PRO A 134 -18.72 4.65 2.94
CA PRO A 134 -20.04 4.72 2.32
C PRO A 134 -20.02 4.02 0.95
N GLN A 135 -21.03 3.16 0.71
CA GLN A 135 -21.17 2.40 -0.53
C GLN A 135 -22.58 2.55 -1.08
N ILE A 136 -22.66 3.06 -2.30
CA ILE A 136 -23.92 3.11 -3.02
C ILE A 136 -24.25 1.72 -3.60
N ASN A 137 -25.52 1.30 -3.52
CA ASN A 137 -25.94 0.02 -4.05
C ASN A 137 -25.92 -0.03 -5.60
N PRO A 138 -26.01 -1.20 -6.23
CA PRO A 138 -25.86 -1.33 -7.69
C PRO A 138 -26.83 -0.45 -8.51
N ASN A 139 -28.08 -0.29 -8.09
CA ASN A 139 -29.05 0.53 -8.79
C ASN A 139 -29.03 2.02 -8.43
N GLY A 140 -28.18 2.43 -7.46
CA GLY A 140 -27.98 3.83 -7.09
C GLY A 140 -29.06 4.44 -6.18
N SER A 141 -29.93 3.63 -5.56
CA SER A 141 -31.07 4.10 -4.77
C SER A 141 -30.82 4.13 -3.24
N LEU A 142 -29.84 3.37 -2.76
CA LEU A 142 -29.50 3.22 -1.35
C LEU A 142 -28.00 3.45 -1.13
N ILE A 143 -27.63 3.99 0.04
CA ILE A 143 -26.23 4.14 0.45
C ILE A 143 -26.05 3.50 1.80
N ALA A 144 -25.27 2.43 1.89
CA ALA A 144 -24.86 1.85 3.15
C ALA A 144 -23.59 2.52 3.68
N TYR A 145 -23.44 2.55 5.00
CA TYR A 145 -22.26 3.11 5.68
C TYR A 145 -22.11 2.51 7.08
N VAL A 146 -20.91 2.56 7.62
CA VAL A 146 -20.62 2.16 9.00
C VAL A 146 -20.52 3.39 9.88
N SER A 147 -21.11 3.31 11.09
CA SER A 147 -20.97 4.33 12.13
C SER A 147 -20.82 3.68 13.50
N GLY A 148 -19.69 3.90 14.17
CA GLY A 148 -19.43 3.36 15.51
C GLY A 148 -19.51 1.83 15.61
N GLY A 149 -19.13 1.12 14.55
CA GLY A 149 -19.20 -0.35 14.46
C GLY A 149 -20.59 -0.91 14.15
N GLU A 150 -21.57 -0.05 13.82
CA GLU A 150 -22.92 -0.41 13.34
C GLU A 150 -23.00 -0.24 11.83
N LEU A 151 -23.66 -1.17 11.12
CA LEU A 151 -23.97 -1.00 9.70
C LEU A 151 -25.36 -0.41 9.53
N ARG A 152 -25.44 0.63 8.72
CA ARG A 152 -26.65 1.42 8.46
C ARG A 152 -26.82 1.65 6.96
N TYR A 153 -28.01 2.06 6.52
CA TYR A 153 -28.22 2.57 5.16
C TYR A 153 -29.20 3.74 5.12
N LEU A 154 -29.06 4.55 4.08
CA LEU A 154 -29.94 5.66 3.75
C LEU A 154 -30.73 5.32 2.47
N ASP A 155 -32.00 5.71 2.43
CA ASP A 155 -32.77 5.75 1.21
C ASP A 155 -32.62 7.11 0.48
N SER A 156 -33.16 7.21 -0.73
CA SER A 156 -33.13 8.43 -1.53
C SER A 156 -33.86 9.63 -0.92
N SER A 157 -34.69 9.40 0.09
CA SER A 157 -35.41 10.45 0.86
C SER A 157 -34.61 10.94 2.07
N GLY A 158 -33.47 10.29 2.37
CA GLY A 158 -32.64 10.62 3.52
C GLY A 158 -33.06 9.93 4.82
N ASN A 159 -33.97 8.95 4.77
CA ASN A 159 -34.29 8.14 5.93
C ASN A 159 -33.14 7.18 6.25
N ASP A 160 -32.70 7.16 7.52
CA ASP A 160 -31.59 6.39 8.03
C ASP A 160 -32.09 5.13 8.76
N PHE A 161 -31.64 3.96 8.32
CA PHE A 161 -32.06 2.66 8.82
C PHE A 161 -30.88 1.88 9.38
N LEU A 162 -31.11 1.19 10.50
CA LEU A 162 -30.12 0.27 11.07
C LEU A 162 -30.27 -1.11 10.44
N VAL A 163 -29.16 -1.71 9.97
CA VAL A 163 -29.09 -3.11 9.52
C VAL A 163 -28.67 -4.01 10.66
N VAL A 164 -27.52 -3.73 11.26
CA VAL A 164 -27.00 -4.50 12.38
C VAL A 164 -26.25 -3.64 13.37
N LYS A 165 -26.41 -3.95 14.65
CA LYS A 165 -25.83 -3.24 15.78
C LYS A 165 -24.99 -4.18 16.64
N SER A 166 -23.80 -3.74 17.01
CA SER A 166 -23.01 -4.45 18.02
C SER A 166 -23.60 -4.25 19.42
N GLN A 167 -23.54 -5.31 20.22
CA GLN A 167 -23.89 -5.29 21.65
C GLN A 167 -22.66 -5.22 22.56
N ASP A 168 -21.47 -5.41 22.00
CA ASP A 168 -20.17 -5.41 22.69
C ASP A 168 -19.21 -4.41 22.04
N GLN A 169 -18.48 -3.65 22.87
CA GLN A 169 -17.52 -2.63 22.39
C GLN A 169 -16.32 -3.22 21.63
N HIS A 170 -16.09 -4.54 21.73
CA HIS A 170 -15.01 -5.24 21.03
C HIS A 170 -15.46 -5.89 19.73
N ILE A 171 -16.77 -5.85 19.45
CA ILE A 171 -17.36 -6.36 18.22
C ILE A 171 -17.79 -5.20 17.34
N SER A 172 -17.42 -5.27 16.06
CA SER A 172 -17.82 -4.31 15.05
C SER A 172 -18.35 -5.03 13.80
N HIS A 173 -19.29 -4.37 13.11
CA HIS A 173 -19.88 -4.91 11.88
C HIS A 173 -19.54 -4.03 10.69
N GLY A 174 -19.32 -4.66 9.53
CA GLY A 174 -19.08 -3.95 8.28
C GLY A 174 -17.69 -3.32 8.15
N VAL A 175 -16.75 -3.64 9.04
CA VAL A 175 -15.35 -3.17 8.97
C VAL A 175 -14.41 -4.31 8.61
N ALA A 176 -13.26 -3.99 8.05
CA ALA A 176 -12.17 -4.94 7.93
C ALA A 176 -11.42 -5.05 9.26
N ASP A 177 -10.95 -6.24 9.60
CA ASP A 177 -9.99 -6.42 10.69
C ASP A 177 -8.62 -5.80 10.34
N PHE A 178 -7.76 -5.64 11.36
CA PHE A 178 -6.43 -5.02 11.20
C PHE A 178 -5.59 -5.71 10.12
N ILE A 179 -5.51 -7.05 10.17
CA ILE A 179 -4.68 -7.84 9.24
C ILE A 179 -5.18 -7.70 7.80
N ALA A 180 -6.48 -7.81 7.59
CA ALA A 180 -7.07 -7.67 6.26
C ALA A 180 -6.81 -6.28 5.66
N ALA A 181 -6.91 -5.24 6.47
CA ALA A 181 -6.72 -3.86 6.04
C ALA A 181 -5.26 -3.52 5.75
N GLU A 182 -4.30 -3.97 6.56
CA GLU A 182 -2.87 -3.67 6.40
C GLU A 182 -2.20 -4.59 5.37
N GLU A 183 -2.41 -5.92 5.47
CA GLU A 183 -1.60 -6.91 4.76
C GLU A 183 -2.29 -7.52 3.52
N MET A 184 -3.62 -7.60 3.51
CA MET A 184 -4.34 -8.27 2.41
C MET A 184 -4.95 -7.30 1.40
N GLY A 185 -4.95 -5.99 1.66
CA GLY A 185 -5.60 -4.99 0.83
C GLY A 185 -7.13 -5.00 0.90
N ARG A 186 -7.75 -5.83 1.75
CA ARG A 186 -9.18 -5.82 2.01
C ARG A 186 -9.49 -4.78 3.08
N ARG A 187 -10.08 -3.65 2.69
CA ARG A 187 -10.34 -2.50 3.57
C ARG A 187 -11.81 -2.29 3.88
N ARG A 188 -12.65 -3.25 3.45
CA ARG A 188 -14.10 -3.25 3.54
C ARG A 188 -14.57 -4.47 4.30
N GLY A 189 -15.68 -4.32 5.02
CA GLY A 189 -16.32 -5.39 5.76
C GLY A 189 -17.76 -5.68 5.34
N TYR A 190 -18.28 -5.03 4.27
CA TYR A 190 -19.61 -5.35 3.77
C TYR A 190 -19.73 -5.17 2.26
N TRP A 191 -20.68 -5.87 1.64
CA TRP A 191 -20.89 -5.89 0.19
C TRP A 191 -22.39 -5.98 -0.10
N TRP A 192 -22.86 -5.14 -1.03
CA TRP A 192 -24.19 -5.23 -1.56
C TRP A 192 -24.40 -6.50 -2.39
N SER A 193 -25.62 -7.08 -2.30
CA SER A 193 -26.07 -8.06 -3.30
C SER A 193 -26.17 -7.43 -4.70
N PRO A 194 -26.10 -8.20 -5.78
CA PRO A 194 -26.26 -7.67 -7.16
C PRO A 194 -27.57 -6.88 -7.36
N ARG A 195 -28.67 -7.25 -6.69
CA ARG A 195 -29.94 -6.47 -6.71
C ARG A 195 -29.91 -5.25 -5.78
N GLY A 196 -28.99 -5.20 -4.85
CA GLY A 196 -28.93 -4.13 -3.87
C GLY A 196 -30.00 -4.18 -2.78
N ASP A 197 -30.53 -5.36 -2.49
CA ASP A 197 -31.59 -5.63 -1.51
C ASP A 197 -31.10 -6.39 -0.28
N ARG A 198 -29.88 -6.89 -0.29
CA ARG A 198 -29.21 -7.60 0.82
C ARG A 198 -27.75 -7.13 0.95
N LEU A 199 -27.18 -7.42 2.10
CA LEU A 199 -25.79 -7.11 2.43
C LEU A 199 -25.08 -8.34 3.00
N LEU A 200 -23.92 -8.70 2.47
CA LEU A 200 -22.96 -9.58 3.16
C LEU A 200 -22.16 -8.70 4.11
N VAL A 201 -22.04 -9.11 5.36
CA VAL A 201 -21.44 -8.31 6.44
C VAL A 201 -20.47 -9.15 7.25
N THR A 202 -19.28 -8.58 7.54
CA THR A 202 -18.38 -9.14 8.56
C THR A 202 -18.79 -8.68 9.95
N GLU A 203 -18.75 -9.61 10.90
CA GLU A 203 -18.63 -9.33 12.32
C GLU A 203 -17.17 -9.58 12.71
N VAL A 204 -16.51 -8.56 13.28
CA VAL A 204 -15.11 -8.65 13.73
C VAL A 204 -15.08 -8.56 15.26
N ASP A 205 -14.67 -9.65 15.92
CA ASP A 205 -14.48 -9.72 17.36
C ASP A 205 -13.00 -9.59 17.72
N ASN A 206 -12.65 -8.49 18.36
CA ASN A 206 -11.31 -8.18 18.85
C ASN A 206 -11.10 -8.52 20.34
N SER A 207 -12.04 -9.19 21.02
CA SER A 207 -11.98 -9.43 22.47
C SER A 207 -10.71 -10.19 22.89
N ASN A 208 -10.27 -11.14 22.07
CA ASN A 208 -9.10 -12.00 22.32
C ASN A 208 -7.78 -11.45 21.71
N VAL A 209 -7.81 -10.31 21.03
CA VAL A 209 -6.62 -9.67 20.45
C VAL A 209 -5.91 -8.86 21.52
N LEU A 210 -4.58 -8.90 21.54
CA LEU A 210 -3.78 -8.10 22.46
C LEU A 210 -4.11 -6.62 22.38
N ASN A 211 -4.24 -5.99 23.54
CA ASN A 211 -4.50 -4.56 23.63
C ASN A 211 -3.21 -3.83 23.99
N TRP A 212 -2.75 -2.94 23.10
CA TRP A 212 -1.65 -2.03 23.33
C TRP A 212 -2.15 -0.60 23.54
N HIS A 213 -1.32 0.23 24.13
CA HIS A 213 -1.66 1.62 24.43
C HIS A 213 -0.63 2.57 23.81
N ILE A 214 -1.10 3.47 22.97
CA ILE A 214 -0.28 4.55 22.40
C ILE A 214 -0.57 5.81 23.19
N LEU A 215 0.47 6.34 23.87
CA LEU A 215 0.40 7.56 24.66
C LEU A 215 0.66 8.78 23.79
N SER A 216 -0.11 9.85 23.96
CA SER A 216 0.26 11.15 23.41
C SER A 216 1.35 11.78 24.26
N SER A 217 2.61 11.66 23.82
CA SER A 217 3.74 12.26 24.54
C SER A 217 3.76 13.78 24.50
N ALA A 218 3.03 14.40 23.55
CA ALA A 218 2.90 15.86 23.45
C ALA A 218 1.75 16.41 24.30
N ASP A 219 0.75 15.60 24.60
CA ASP A 219 -0.40 15.97 25.45
C ASP A 219 -0.64 14.86 26.49
N PRO A 220 -0.03 14.94 27.67
CA PRO A 220 -0.18 13.94 28.72
C PRO A 220 -1.58 13.96 29.38
N SER A 221 -2.44 14.93 29.06
CA SER A 221 -3.84 14.98 29.53
C SER A 221 -4.77 14.13 28.64
N SER A 222 -4.37 13.83 27.41
CA SER A 222 -5.13 12.95 26.53
C SER A 222 -5.07 11.49 27.03
N PRO A 223 -6.21 10.77 27.03
CA PRO A 223 -6.20 9.36 27.35
C PRO A 223 -5.36 8.57 26.33
N PRO A 224 -4.74 7.46 26.74
CA PRO A 224 -4.03 6.61 25.80
C PRO A 224 -5.00 6.02 24.76
N LYS A 225 -4.60 6.05 23.48
CA LYS A 225 -5.32 5.34 22.41
C LYS A 225 -5.14 3.83 22.62
N SER A 226 -6.24 3.10 22.64
CA SER A 226 -6.22 1.62 22.70
C SER A 226 -6.06 1.08 21.29
N LEU A 227 -5.14 0.14 21.10
CA LEU A 227 -4.85 -0.52 19.83
C LEU A 227 -4.93 -2.03 20.00
N ARG A 228 -5.89 -2.66 19.34
CA ARG A 228 -5.95 -4.13 19.22
C ARG A 228 -4.97 -4.57 18.14
N TYR A 229 -3.84 -5.15 18.57
CA TYR A 229 -2.74 -5.48 17.66
C TYR A 229 -2.41 -6.97 17.71
N PRO A 230 -2.66 -7.73 16.64
CA PRO A 230 -2.36 -9.17 16.56
C PRO A 230 -0.88 -9.36 16.22
N LYS A 231 0.00 -9.28 17.23
CA LYS A 231 1.43 -9.52 17.01
C LYS A 231 1.73 -11.01 16.76
N ALA A 232 2.82 -11.29 16.09
CA ALA A 232 3.28 -12.65 15.78
C ALA A 232 3.16 -13.60 16.99
N GLY A 233 2.57 -14.79 16.76
CA GLY A 233 2.35 -15.81 17.78
C GLY A 233 1.14 -15.58 18.69
N THR A 234 0.33 -14.54 18.47
CA THR A 234 -0.88 -14.28 19.26
C THR A 234 -2.16 -14.49 18.46
N ASN A 235 -3.30 -14.28 19.08
CA ASN A 235 -4.58 -14.45 18.41
C ASN A 235 -4.84 -13.32 17.40
N ASN A 236 -5.36 -13.68 16.25
CA ASN A 236 -6.02 -12.77 15.32
C ASN A 236 -7.45 -12.43 15.80
N PRO A 237 -8.08 -11.37 15.26
CA PRO A 237 -9.52 -11.15 15.40
C PRO A 237 -10.30 -12.36 14.88
N GLU A 238 -11.41 -12.71 15.56
CA GLU A 238 -12.37 -13.64 14.99
C GLU A 238 -13.27 -12.91 14.00
N VAL A 239 -13.34 -13.42 12.76
CA VAL A 239 -14.13 -12.82 11.67
C VAL A 239 -15.26 -13.78 11.32
N LYS A 240 -16.51 -13.34 11.50
CA LYS A 240 -17.71 -14.07 11.06
C LYS A 240 -18.34 -13.35 9.86
N LEU A 241 -19.18 -14.06 9.13
CA LEU A 241 -19.95 -13.55 8.00
C LEU A 241 -21.43 -13.87 8.16
N GLY A 242 -22.28 -12.92 7.75
CA GLY A 242 -23.71 -13.12 7.62
C GLY A 242 -24.27 -12.36 6.41
N VAL A 243 -25.29 -12.94 5.76
CA VAL A 243 -26.12 -12.22 4.79
C VAL A 243 -27.28 -11.60 5.54
N PHE A 244 -27.42 -10.27 5.45
CA PHE A 244 -28.47 -9.51 6.11
C PHE A 244 -29.48 -8.99 5.10
N THR A 245 -30.77 -9.08 5.43
CA THR A 245 -31.82 -8.32 4.76
C THR A 245 -31.76 -6.84 5.19
N LEU A 246 -32.44 -5.97 4.50
CA LEU A 246 -32.53 -4.56 4.87
C LEU A 246 -33.31 -4.35 6.19
N GLU A 247 -34.13 -5.30 6.59
CA GLU A 247 -34.87 -5.32 7.85
C GLU A 247 -34.02 -5.84 9.02
N GLY A 248 -32.79 -6.36 8.75
CA GLY A 248 -31.85 -6.83 9.74
C GLY A 248 -31.94 -8.31 10.09
N ASP A 249 -32.69 -9.11 9.30
CA ASP A 249 -32.67 -10.58 9.43
C ASP A 249 -31.35 -11.13 8.94
N GLU A 250 -30.70 -11.97 9.75
CA GLU A 250 -29.38 -12.54 9.48
C GLU A 250 -29.46 -14.00 9.03
N LEU A 251 -28.73 -14.33 7.97
CA LEU A 251 -28.37 -15.70 7.57
C LEU A 251 -26.86 -15.88 7.84
N PRO A 252 -26.45 -16.59 8.91
CA PRO A 252 -25.04 -16.79 9.22
C PRO A 252 -24.36 -17.72 8.21
N ILE A 253 -23.05 -17.49 7.96
CA ILE A 253 -22.22 -18.27 7.04
C ILE A 253 -21.03 -18.85 7.81
N ASP A 254 -20.93 -20.18 7.89
CA ASP A 254 -19.75 -20.87 8.44
C ASP A 254 -18.67 -21.05 7.37
N TRP A 255 -17.91 -19.99 7.10
CA TRP A 255 -16.84 -19.99 6.11
C TRP A 255 -15.50 -20.52 6.63
N SER A 256 -15.28 -20.47 7.95
CA SER A 256 -14.00 -20.87 8.55
C SER A 256 -13.76 -22.38 8.51
N GLN A 257 -14.82 -23.17 8.31
CA GLN A 257 -14.78 -24.64 8.25
C GLN A 257 -14.01 -25.28 9.42
N SER A 258 -14.42 -24.95 10.64
CA SER A 258 -13.79 -25.43 11.88
C SER A 258 -12.36 -24.88 12.06
N ALA A 259 -12.14 -23.61 11.73
CA ALA A 259 -10.88 -22.87 11.87
C ALA A 259 -9.73 -23.39 10.98
N PHE A 260 -10.03 -24.09 9.90
CA PHE A 260 -9.03 -24.42 8.89
C PHE A 260 -8.61 -23.16 8.09
N TRP A 261 -9.58 -22.29 7.74
CA TRP A 261 -9.37 -21.02 7.12
C TRP A 261 -9.30 -19.91 8.17
N GLU A 262 -8.16 -19.27 8.30
CA GLU A 262 -7.92 -18.19 9.27
C GLU A 262 -8.27 -16.82 8.70
N TYR A 263 -7.92 -16.60 7.44
CA TYR A 263 -7.98 -15.28 6.81
C TYR A 263 -9.05 -15.22 5.72
N LEU A 264 -9.98 -14.28 5.85
CA LEU A 264 -10.86 -13.88 4.77
C LEU A 264 -10.14 -12.81 3.93
N VAL A 265 -9.65 -13.19 2.75
CA VAL A 265 -8.82 -12.33 1.90
C VAL A 265 -9.66 -11.40 1.03
N ASN A 266 -10.69 -11.93 0.34
CA ASN A 266 -11.51 -11.19 -0.58
C ASN A 266 -12.92 -11.77 -0.69
N VAL A 267 -13.86 -10.95 -1.18
CA VAL A 267 -15.25 -11.32 -1.45
C VAL A 267 -15.63 -10.88 -2.86
N GLN A 268 -16.27 -11.75 -3.60
CA GLN A 268 -16.92 -11.44 -4.88
C GLN A 268 -18.38 -11.87 -4.83
N TRP A 269 -19.30 -10.91 -4.99
CA TRP A 269 -20.75 -11.17 -5.11
C TRP A 269 -21.25 -10.51 -6.39
N THR A 270 -21.23 -11.25 -7.47
CA THR A 270 -21.62 -10.78 -8.82
C THR A 270 -22.84 -11.52 -9.37
N GLU A 271 -23.17 -12.67 -8.79
CA GLU A 271 -24.34 -13.44 -9.12
C GLU A 271 -25.32 -13.44 -7.94
N GLU A 272 -26.60 -13.44 -8.21
CA GLU A 272 -27.65 -13.32 -7.20
C GLU A 272 -27.57 -14.41 -6.12
N SER A 273 -27.37 -15.67 -6.55
CA SER A 273 -27.39 -16.84 -5.68
C SER A 273 -26.02 -17.26 -5.13
N SER A 274 -24.93 -16.65 -5.60
CA SER A 274 -23.57 -17.13 -5.31
C SER A 274 -22.64 -16.03 -4.85
N ILE A 275 -22.05 -16.24 -3.66
CA ILE A 275 -20.98 -15.41 -3.12
C ILE A 275 -19.69 -16.25 -3.19
N TYR A 276 -18.60 -15.65 -3.65
CA TYR A 276 -17.30 -16.29 -3.69
C TYR A 276 -16.36 -15.65 -2.68
N LEU A 277 -15.85 -16.45 -1.74
CA LEU A 277 -14.90 -16.02 -0.71
C LEU A 277 -13.52 -16.53 -1.07
N THR A 278 -12.53 -15.66 -1.07
CA THR A 278 -11.11 -16.05 -1.10
C THR A 278 -10.62 -16.14 0.32
N VAL A 279 -10.08 -17.30 0.69
CA VAL A 279 -9.65 -17.61 2.06
C VAL A 279 -8.23 -18.14 2.09
N GLN A 280 -7.52 -17.94 3.21
CA GLN A 280 -6.13 -18.37 3.37
C GLN A 280 -5.93 -19.01 4.76
N THR A 281 -5.05 -20.02 4.84
CA THR A 281 -4.61 -20.60 6.10
C THR A 281 -3.68 -19.65 6.85
N ARG A 282 -3.55 -19.79 8.18
CA ARG A 282 -2.67 -18.95 9.00
C ARG A 282 -1.21 -19.04 8.58
N ASP A 283 -0.71 -20.22 8.23
CA ASP A 283 0.65 -20.41 7.70
C ASP A 283 0.82 -19.90 6.27
N GLN A 284 -0.27 -19.41 5.66
CA GLN A 284 -0.35 -18.84 4.30
C GLN A 284 0.10 -19.77 3.18
N LYS A 285 0.24 -21.06 3.47
CA LYS A 285 0.66 -22.06 2.48
C LYS A 285 -0.47 -22.60 1.61
N SER A 286 -1.70 -22.33 1.99
CA SER A 286 -2.88 -22.72 1.22
C SER A 286 -3.85 -21.56 1.08
N MET A 287 -4.41 -21.42 -0.12
CA MET A 287 -5.46 -20.48 -0.43
C MET A 287 -6.63 -21.22 -1.09
N GLY A 288 -7.86 -20.81 -0.78
CA GLY A 288 -9.06 -21.46 -1.27
C GLY A 288 -10.08 -20.48 -1.82
N ILE A 289 -10.97 -20.99 -2.67
CA ILE A 289 -12.18 -20.30 -3.10
C ILE A 289 -13.37 -21.10 -2.58
N LEU A 290 -14.18 -20.45 -1.76
CA LEU A 290 -15.42 -21.01 -1.24
C LEU A 290 -16.59 -20.37 -1.99
N LYS A 291 -17.49 -21.20 -2.48
CA LYS A 291 -18.79 -20.78 -3.01
C LYS A 291 -19.82 -20.86 -1.90
N VAL A 292 -20.50 -19.78 -1.64
CA VAL A 292 -21.57 -19.67 -0.65
C VAL A 292 -22.89 -19.44 -1.40
N ASP A 293 -23.87 -20.26 -1.10
CA ASP A 293 -25.25 -20.04 -1.52
C ASP A 293 -25.88 -18.94 -0.65
N SER A 294 -26.28 -17.83 -1.27
CA SER A 294 -26.75 -16.63 -0.58
C SER A 294 -28.13 -16.76 0.06
N ASP A 295 -28.89 -17.84 -0.24
CA ASP A 295 -30.23 -18.07 0.27
C ASP A 295 -30.24 -19.12 1.40
N THR A 296 -29.28 -20.03 1.43
CA THR A 296 -29.19 -21.11 2.42
C THR A 296 -28.00 -21.01 3.37
N GLY A 297 -27.00 -20.19 3.03
CA GLY A 297 -25.74 -20.07 3.75
C GLY A 297 -24.81 -21.27 3.59
N SER A 298 -25.15 -22.25 2.73
CA SER A 298 -24.32 -23.43 2.51
C SER A 298 -23.00 -23.05 1.84
N VAL A 299 -21.90 -23.66 2.29
CA VAL A 299 -20.53 -23.37 1.84
C VAL A 299 -19.92 -24.59 1.18
N GLU A 300 -19.36 -24.40 -0.01
CA GLU A 300 -18.64 -25.42 -0.78
C GLU A 300 -17.27 -24.91 -1.17
N GLU A 301 -16.20 -25.68 -0.94
CA GLU A 301 -14.88 -25.39 -1.48
C GLU A 301 -14.80 -25.82 -2.94
N ILE A 302 -14.69 -24.86 -3.85
CA ILE A 302 -14.67 -25.13 -5.30
C ILE A 302 -13.27 -25.15 -5.91
N TYR A 303 -12.28 -24.53 -5.24
CA TYR A 303 -10.89 -24.51 -5.70
C TYR A 303 -9.93 -24.31 -4.54
N ARG A 304 -8.76 -24.97 -4.59
CA ARG A 304 -7.66 -24.79 -3.65
C ARG A 304 -6.33 -24.90 -4.37
N TRP A 305 -5.40 -24.05 -3.97
CA TRP A 305 -4.00 -24.16 -4.38
C TRP A 305 -3.07 -23.93 -3.20
N SER A 306 -1.81 -24.34 -3.34
CA SER A 306 -0.84 -24.27 -2.26
C SER A 306 0.57 -24.06 -2.76
N ASP A 307 1.42 -23.59 -1.86
CA ASP A 307 2.85 -23.42 -2.08
C ASP A 307 3.63 -23.91 -0.84
N ALA A 308 4.87 -24.33 -1.06
CA ALA A 308 5.74 -24.82 0.02
C ALA A 308 6.14 -23.72 1.01
N TYR A 309 6.21 -22.48 0.54
CA TYR A 309 6.61 -21.31 1.32
C TYR A 309 5.40 -20.49 1.74
N TRP A 310 4.75 -19.85 0.79
CA TRP A 310 3.48 -19.13 0.95
C TRP A 310 2.79 -18.93 -0.40
N VAL A 311 1.48 -18.79 -0.38
CA VAL A 311 0.69 -18.34 -1.52
C VAL A 311 0.57 -16.82 -1.46
N GLU A 312 1.00 -16.12 -2.52
CA GLU A 312 0.94 -14.67 -2.59
C GLU A 312 -0.47 -14.17 -2.88
N ILE A 313 -0.86 -13.07 -2.22
CA ILE A 313 -2.12 -12.37 -2.48
C ILE A 313 -1.89 -11.37 -3.60
N ILE A 314 -2.52 -11.58 -4.75
CA ILE A 314 -2.37 -10.71 -5.92
C ILE A 314 -3.61 -9.83 -6.07
N THR A 315 -3.39 -8.53 -6.14
CA THR A 315 -4.47 -7.54 -6.29
C THR A 315 -5.36 -7.88 -7.48
N GLY A 316 -6.68 -7.90 -7.23
CA GLY A 316 -7.69 -8.19 -8.24
C GLY A 316 -7.95 -9.68 -8.50
N ALA A 317 -7.11 -10.58 -8.00
CA ALA A 317 -7.29 -12.03 -8.12
C ALA A 317 -7.71 -12.65 -6.76
N PRO A 318 -8.40 -13.82 -6.77
CA PRO A 318 -8.98 -14.49 -7.92
C PRO A 318 -10.23 -13.77 -8.47
N LYS A 319 -10.67 -14.17 -9.66
CA LYS A 319 -11.97 -13.80 -10.24
C LYS A 319 -12.71 -15.04 -10.69
N ILE A 320 -14.02 -15.02 -10.52
CA ILE A 320 -14.92 -16.05 -11.02
C ILE A 320 -15.88 -15.38 -12.00
N ILE A 321 -15.96 -15.91 -13.22
CA ILE A 321 -16.89 -15.48 -14.26
C ILE A 321 -17.54 -16.74 -14.82
N GLU A 322 -18.85 -16.88 -14.66
CA GLU A 322 -19.58 -18.09 -15.00
C GLU A 322 -18.93 -19.33 -14.35
N GLU A 323 -18.38 -20.26 -15.13
CA GLU A 323 -17.70 -21.47 -14.66
C GLU A 323 -16.17 -21.34 -14.67
N LEU A 324 -15.62 -20.16 -15.06
CA LEU A 324 -14.18 -19.93 -15.12
C LEU A 324 -13.64 -19.44 -13.78
N ILE A 325 -12.71 -20.19 -13.22
CA ILE A 325 -11.93 -19.80 -12.06
C ILE A 325 -10.59 -19.25 -12.54
N ILE A 326 -10.36 -17.96 -12.31
CA ILE A 326 -9.19 -17.22 -12.76
C ILE A 326 -8.35 -16.87 -11.54
N THR A 327 -7.17 -17.48 -11.43
CA THR A 327 -6.23 -17.28 -10.34
C THR A 327 -4.90 -16.74 -10.85
N ILE A 328 -4.08 -16.23 -9.93
CA ILE A 328 -2.68 -15.96 -10.17
C ILE A 328 -1.89 -16.87 -9.24
N GLU A 329 -1.06 -17.73 -9.83
CA GLU A 329 -0.34 -18.76 -9.09
C GLU A 329 1.14 -18.80 -9.49
N ASP A 330 1.99 -19.16 -8.54
CA ASP A 330 3.40 -19.38 -8.82
C ASP A 330 3.60 -20.76 -9.46
N ARG A 331 3.98 -20.78 -10.74
CA ARG A 331 4.20 -21.98 -11.54
C ARG A 331 5.55 -21.88 -12.26
N ASN A 332 6.42 -22.87 -12.12
CA ASN A 332 7.74 -22.93 -12.79
C ASN A 332 8.57 -21.64 -12.61
N ASN A 333 8.58 -21.08 -11.39
CA ASN A 333 9.25 -19.82 -11.06
C ASN A 333 8.70 -18.58 -11.79
N ALA A 334 7.48 -18.64 -12.32
CA ALA A 334 6.74 -17.51 -12.87
C ALA A 334 5.44 -17.32 -12.09
N ARG A 335 5.07 -16.07 -11.86
CA ARG A 335 3.77 -15.70 -11.33
C ARG A 335 2.78 -15.67 -12.49
N SER A 336 2.03 -16.75 -12.64
CA SER A 336 1.28 -17.08 -13.84
C SER A 336 -0.21 -16.77 -13.72
N LEU A 337 -0.82 -16.29 -14.80
CA LEU A 337 -2.27 -16.27 -14.95
C LEU A 337 -2.76 -17.70 -15.24
N VAL A 338 -3.67 -18.19 -14.41
CA VAL A 338 -4.18 -19.56 -14.44
C VAL A 338 -5.70 -19.55 -14.59
N ILE A 339 -6.23 -20.34 -15.52
CA ILE A 339 -7.66 -20.51 -15.73
C ILE A 339 -8.01 -21.98 -15.55
N ASN A 340 -8.91 -22.30 -14.61
CA ASN A 340 -9.32 -23.68 -14.29
C ASN A 340 -8.09 -24.62 -14.16
N ASN A 341 -7.09 -24.22 -13.37
CA ASN A 341 -5.82 -24.92 -13.13
C ASN A 341 -4.86 -25.02 -14.35
N HIS A 342 -5.12 -24.32 -15.46
CA HIS A 342 -4.25 -24.28 -16.63
C HIS A 342 -3.55 -22.92 -16.74
N PRO A 343 -2.20 -22.84 -16.65
CA PRO A 343 -1.47 -21.59 -16.84
C PRO A 343 -1.51 -21.15 -18.30
N ILE A 344 -1.83 -19.88 -18.55
CA ILE A 344 -1.97 -19.32 -19.89
C ILE A 344 -1.00 -18.16 -20.20
N SER A 345 -0.35 -17.56 -19.19
CA SER A 345 0.50 -16.39 -19.40
C SER A 345 1.93 -16.68 -19.88
N GLY A 346 2.38 -17.93 -19.85
CA GLY A 346 3.79 -18.29 -20.12
C GLY A 346 4.74 -17.92 -18.98
N GLU A 347 5.97 -18.47 -19.05
CA GLU A 347 6.99 -18.33 -17.99
C GLU A 347 7.87 -17.09 -18.14
N ASP A 348 7.72 -16.35 -19.24
CA ASP A 348 8.48 -15.13 -19.55
C ASP A 348 7.90 -13.87 -18.87
N LEU A 349 6.72 -13.99 -18.25
CA LEU A 349 6.02 -12.89 -17.59
C LEU A 349 5.80 -13.17 -16.09
N GLN A 350 5.79 -12.10 -15.32
CA GLN A 350 5.31 -12.07 -13.94
C GLN A 350 4.01 -11.25 -13.90
N ILE A 351 2.90 -11.87 -13.55
CA ILE A 351 1.63 -11.16 -13.37
C ILE A 351 1.69 -10.36 -12.07
N ARG A 352 1.42 -9.06 -12.15
CA ARG A 352 1.52 -8.12 -11.01
C ARG A 352 0.17 -7.85 -10.36
N SER A 353 -0.88 -7.76 -11.18
CA SER A 353 -2.26 -7.62 -10.72
C SER A 353 -3.23 -8.03 -11.83
N LEU A 354 -4.44 -8.41 -11.44
CA LEU A 354 -5.55 -8.60 -12.35
C LEU A 354 -6.39 -7.30 -12.32
N ILE A 355 -6.56 -6.66 -13.49
CA ILE A 355 -7.23 -5.37 -13.59
C ILE A 355 -8.71 -5.56 -13.86
N ASN A 356 -9.03 -6.36 -14.88
CA ASN A 356 -10.41 -6.67 -15.25
C ASN A 356 -10.49 -8.05 -15.89
N CYS A 357 -11.68 -8.61 -15.88
CA CYS A 357 -12.00 -9.85 -16.55
C CYS A 357 -13.44 -9.80 -17.07
N ASN A 358 -13.66 -10.22 -18.30
CA ASN A 358 -14.96 -10.30 -18.96
C ASN A 358 -14.99 -11.50 -19.93
N GLU A 359 -16.05 -11.65 -20.70
CA GLU A 359 -16.21 -12.73 -21.70
C GLU A 359 -15.13 -12.75 -22.80
N GLN A 360 -14.39 -11.65 -23.00
CA GLN A 360 -13.34 -11.53 -24.01
C GLN A 360 -11.97 -11.95 -23.49
N GLY A 361 -11.79 -12.02 -22.17
CA GLY A 361 -10.52 -12.40 -21.56
C GLY A 361 -10.18 -11.58 -20.30
N VAL A 362 -8.89 -11.49 -20.01
CA VAL A 362 -8.32 -10.91 -18.79
C VAL A 362 -7.40 -9.76 -19.15
N ILE A 363 -7.59 -8.60 -18.50
CA ILE A 363 -6.63 -7.50 -18.53
C ILE A 363 -5.80 -7.57 -17.24
N ALA A 364 -4.48 -7.62 -17.38
CA ALA A 364 -3.55 -7.74 -16.27
C ALA A 364 -2.37 -6.77 -16.39
N ALA A 365 -1.83 -6.36 -15.25
CA ALA A 365 -0.51 -5.74 -15.19
C ALA A 365 0.55 -6.84 -15.14
N VAL A 366 1.58 -6.73 -15.98
CA VAL A 366 2.60 -7.76 -16.18
C VAL A 366 4.01 -7.16 -16.21
N SER A 367 5.01 -7.94 -15.87
CA SER A 367 6.42 -7.58 -16.00
C SER A 367 7.21 -8.69 -16.67
N SER A 368 7.98 -8.36 -17.71
CA SER A 368 9.06 -9.19 -18.27
C SER A 368 10.43 -8.78 -17.70
N SER A 369 10.51 -7.59 -17.14
CA SER A 369 11.65 -7.03 -16.43
C SER A 369 11.19 -6.44 -15.09
N PRO A 370 11.93 -6.60 -13.99
CA PRO A 370 11.56 -6.00 -12.70
C PRO A 370 11.44 -4.47 -12.75
N LEU A 371 12.16 -3.81 -13.66
CA LEU A 371 12.13 -2.34 -13.82
C LEU A 371 10.82 -1.81 -14.38
N GLU A 372 10.08 -2.62 -15.13
CA GLU A 372 8.95 -2.19 -15.93
C GLU A 372 7.68 -2.94 -15.56
N GLN A 373 6.54 -2.33 -15.82
CA GLN A 373 5.23 -2.93 -15.71
C GLN A 373 4.37 -2.49 -16.87
N HIS A 374 3.79 -3.43 -17.59
CA HIS A 374 2.95 -3.19 -18.76
C HIS A 374 1.53 -3.67 -18.54
N ILE A 375 0.59 -3.16 -19.33
CA ILE A 375 -0.81 -3.58 -19.34
C ILE A 375 -1.04 -4.45 -20.57
N MET A 376 -1.51 -5.68 -20.35
CA MET A 376 -1.78 -6.65 -21.39
C MET A 376 -3.18 -7.24 -21.25
N HIS A 377 -3.78 -7.57 -22.40
CA HIS A 377 -4.96 -8.41 -22.51
C HIS A 377 -4.52 -9.83 -22.86
N PHE A 378 -5.16 -10.82 -22.23
CA PHE A 378 -5.04 -12.24 -22.53
C PHE A 378 -6.43 -12.76 -22.89
N ASP A 379 -6.59 -13.37 -24.07
CA ASP A 379 -7.79 -14.20 -24.29
C ASP A 379 -7.69 -15.51 -23.48
N PHE A 380 -8.76 -16.27 -23.44
CA PHE A 380 -8.79 -17.53 -22.67
C PHE A 380 -7.94 -18.66 -23.26
N GLU A 381 -7.42 -18.49 -24.47
CA GLU A 381 -6.46 -19.38 -25.14
C GLU A 381 -5.00 -18.95 -24.89
N GLY A 382 -4.80 -17.78 -24.23
CA GLY A 382 -3.47 -17.26 -23.86
C GLY A 382 -2.82 -16.38 -24.93
N LYS A 383 -3.56 -15.95 -25.96
CA LYS A 383 -3.08 -14.95 -26.90
C LYS A 383 -2.98 -13.60 -26.22
N ARG A 384 -1.85 -12.93 -26.41
CA ARG A 384 -1.51 -11.67 -25.76
C ARG A 384 -1.69 -10.47 -26.68
N THR A 385 -2.27 -9.39 -26.17
CA THR A 385 -2.31 -8.07 -26.83
C THR A 385 -1.86 -7.01 -25.83
N ALA A 386 -0.83 -6.25 -26.19
CA ALA A 386 -0.31 -5.20 -25.32
C ALA A 386 -1.11 -3.90 -25.48
N PHE A 387 -1.50 -3.28 -24.35
CA PHE A 387 -1.98 -1.90 -24.32
C PHE A 387 -0.83 -0.91 -24.21
N THR A 388 0.29 -1.32 -23.61
CA THR A 388 1.47 -0.46 -23.40
C THR A 388 2.74 -1.18 -23.84
N GLU A 389 3.61 -0.47 -24.58
CA GLU A 389 4.88 -0.98 -25.09
C GLU A 389 6.07 -0.07 -24.69
N ASP A 390 5.80 1.21 -24.42
CA ASP A 390 6.85 2.16 -24.01
C ASP A 390 7.40 1.79 -22.64
N PRO A 391 8.73 1.90 -22.42
CA PRO A 391 9.34 1.64 -21.12
C PRO A 391 8.70 2.48 -20.02
N GLY A 392 8.28 1.85 -18.93
CA GLY A 392 7.60 2.55 -17.84
C GLY A 392 6.93 1.63 -16.83
N VAL A 393 6.20 2.27 -15.94
CA VAL A 393 5.35 1.65 -14.94
C VAL A 393 3.92 2.08 -15.22
N HIS A 394 3.12 1.16 -15.69
CA HIS A 394 1.75 1.38 -16.12
C HIS A 394 0.76 0.69 -15.18
N ASP A 395 -0.25 1.44 -14.74
CA ASP A 395 -1.39 0.94 -13.97
C ASP A 395 -2.67 1.22 -14.77
N ALA A 396 -3.74 0.43 -14.57
CA ALA A 396 -4.98 0.64 -15.27
C ALA A 396 -6.22 0.35 -14.43
N VAL A 397 -7.33 0.97 -14.84
CA VAL A 397 -8.69 0.63 -14.43
C VAL A 397 -9.50 0.41 -15.69
N SER A 398 -10.30 -0.66 -15.75
CA SER A 398 -11.07 -0.99 -16.94
C SER A 398 -12.50 -1.38 -16.56
N ASN A 399 -13.46 -0.97 -17.38
CA ASN A 399 -14.87 -1.38 -17.31
C ASN A 399 -15.45 -1.43 -18.73
N GLY A 400 -15.99 -2.58 -19.10
CA GLY A 400 -16.42 -2.83 -20.48
C GLY A 400 -15.27 -2.63 -21.47
N GLU A 401 -15.49 -1.83 -22.50
CA GLU A 401 -14.48 -1.49 -23.52
C GLU A 401 -13.61 -0.29 -23.13
N THR A 402 -13.94 0.41 -22.05
CA THR A 402 -13.18 1.60 -21.61
C THR A 402 -12.08 1.22 -20.64
N THR A 403 -10.86 1.67 -20.94
CA THR A 403 -9.68 1.47 -20.08
C THR A 403 -8.96 2.78 -19.84
N VAL A 404 -8.73 3.15 -18.58
CA VAL A 404 -7.91 4.27 -18.16
C VAL A 404 -6.53 3.76 -17.78
N ILE A 405 -5.47 4.22 -18.44
CA ILE A 405 -4.09 3.83 -18.17
C ILE A 405 -3.31 5.00 -17.61
N GLN A 406 -2.64 4.77 -16.50
CA GLN A 406 -1.69 5.70 -15.88
C GLN A 406 -0.26 5.22 -16.14
N SER A 407 0.53 6.04 -16.81
CA SER A 407 1.91 5.73 -17.18
C SER A 407 2.89 6.67 -16.48
N ARG A 408 3.93 6.10 -15.88
CA ARG A 408 5.09 6.81 -15.32
C ARG A 408 6.34 6.25 -15.96
N ASN A 409 7.29 7.12 -16.29
CA ASN A 409 8.56 6.70 -16.89
C ASN A 409 9.73 7.61 -16.45
N MET A 410 10.91 7.40 -17.05
CA MET A 410 12.11 8.21 -16.77
C MET A 410 12.20 9.49 -17.58
N ASP A 411 11.39 9.66 -18.63
CA ASP A 411 11.48 10.78 -19.57
C ASP A 411 10.55 11.93 -19.19
N VAL A 412 9.42 11.61 -18.55
CA VAL A 412 8.36 12.57 -18.20
C VAL A 412 8.10 12.56 -16.70
N HIS A 413 8.07 13.78 -16.12
CA HIS A 413 7.67 13.92 -14.72
C HIS A 413 6.15 13.75 -14.57
N GLY A 414 5.74 13.22 -13.42
CA GLY A 414 4.32 13.02 -13.06
C GLY A 414 3.73 11.77 -13.67
N VAL A 415 2.43 11.83 -13.97
CA VAL A 415 1.66 10.72 -14.53
C VAL A 415 0.99 11.11 -15.83
N LYS A 416 1.20 10.34 -16.89
CA LYS A 416 0.41 10.46 -18.12
C LYS A 416 -0.83 9.56 -17.97
N THR A 417 -2.02 10.14 -18.04
CA THR A 417 -3.29 9.41 -17.95
C THR A 417 -3.99 9.42 -19.28
N THR A 418 -4.15 8.24 -19.89
CA THR A 418 -4.77 8.03 -21.19
C THR A 418 -6.01 7.18 -21.06
N VAL A 419 -6.99 7.41 -21.93
CA VAL A 419 -8.26 6.68 -21.98
C VAL A 419 -8.38 5.97 -23.31
N PHE A 420 -8.64 4.68 -23.27
CA PHE A 420 -8.85 3.82 -24.43
C PHE A 420 -10.30 3.36 -24.52
N ALA A 421 -10.80 3.20 -25.75
CA ALA A 421 -12.00 2.43 -26.07
C ALA A 421 -11.57 1.27 -26.96
N GLY A 422 -11.65 0.04 -26.44
CA GLY A 422 -10.94 -1.09 -27.03
C GLY A 422 -9.45 -0.78 -27.15
N ASP A 423 -8.87 -0.95 -28.33
CA ASP A 423 -7.45 -0.68 -28.62
C ASP A 423 -7.17 0.78 -29.02
N SER A 424 -8.18 1.64 -29.07
CA SER A 424 -8.05 3.02 -29.60
C SER A 424 -7.88 4.02 -28.46
N LEU A 425 -6.80 4.81 -28.50
CA LEU A 425 -6.64 5.98 -27.65
C LEU A 425 -7.66 7.06 -28.05
N ILE A 426 -8.53 7.46 -27.14
CA ILE A 426 -9.62 8.41 -27.39
C ILE A 426 -9.49 9.73 -26.65
N SER A 427 -8.85 9.76 -25.50
CA SER A 427 -8.65 11.01 -24.74
C SER A 427 -7.52 10.90 -23.71
N GLU A 428 -7.17 12.05 -23.11
CA GLU A 428 -6.20 12.16 -22.03
C GLU A 428 -6.76 13.00 -20.88
N ILE A 429 -6.40 12.65 -19.64
CA ILE A 429 -6.69 13.44 -18.43
C ILE A 429 -5.42 14.11 -17.98
N LYS A 430 -5.46 15.44 -17.85
CA LYS A 430 -4.28 16.26 -17.58
C LYS A 430 -3.77 16.06 -16.16
N ASP A 431 -2.46 15.82 -16.01
CA ASP A 431 -1.73 15.93 -14.75
C ASP A 431 -1.44 17.40 -14.41
N LEU A 432 -1.80 17.81 -13.20
CA LEU A 432 -1.57 19.16 -12.66
C LEU A 432 -0.48 19.19 -11.59
N SER A 433 0.24 18.08 -11.36
CA SER A 433 1.30 18.01 -10.36
C SER A 433 2.47 18.93 -10.70
N GLU A 434 3.16 19.42 -9.67
CA GLU A 434 4.35 20.25 -9.85
C GLU A 434 5.55 19.42 -10.28
N LYS A 435 6.41 20.01 -11.11
CA LYS A 435 7.71 19.42 -11.45
C LYS A 435 8.71 19.67 -10.31
N PRO A 436 9.54 18.67 -9.95
CA PRO A 436 10.62 18.87 -8.98
C PRO A 436 11.59 19.99 -9.39
N VAL A 437 12.08 20.74 -8.41
CA VAL A 437 13.11 21.77 -8.64
C VAL A 437 14.50 21.19 -8.92
N ILE A 438 14.66 19.88 -8.83
CA ILE A 438 15.89 19.15 -9.14
C ILE A 438 15.72 18.29 -10.40
N SER A 439 16.81 18.04 -11.09
CA SER A 439 16.89 17.10 -12.20
C SER A 439 17.48 15.77 -11.70
N LEU A 440 17.22 14.68 -12.40
CA LEU A 440 17.76 13.37 -12.05
C LEU A 440 19.04 13.06 -12.84
N ASN A 441 20.00 12.38 -12.17
CA ASN A 441 21.19 11.81 -12.77
C ASN A 441 21.30 10.34 -12.31
N VAL A 442 20.47 9.49 -12.90
CA VAL A 442 20.28 8.08 -12.51
C VAL A 442 20.91 7.17 -13.54
N ASN A 443 21.75 6.26 -13.08
CA ASN A 443 22.39 5.24 -13.90
C ASN A 443 21.90 3.87 -13.45
N PHE A 444 21.18 3.15 -14.31
CA PHE A 444 20.66 1.82 -14.01
C PHE A 444 21.70 0.73 -14.30
N HIS A 445 21.79 -0.24 -13.40
CA HIS A 445 22.71 -1.37 -13.48
C HIS A 445 22.09 -2.65 -12.95
N ARG A 446 22.64 -3.76 -13.40
CA ARG A 446 22.47 -5.07 -12.77
C ARG A 446 23.77 -5.44 -12.05
N LEU A 447 23.80 -5.20 -10.73
CA LEU A 447 25.01 -5.30 -9.92
C LEU A 447 25.19 -6.68 -9.27
N GLY A 448 26.46 -7.07 -9.13
CA GLY A 448 26.88 -8.31 -8.48
C GLY A 448 26.48 -9.59 -9.21
N GLU A 449 26.81 -10.73 -8.63
CA GLU A 449 26.53 -12.06 -9.21
C GLU A 449 25.03 -12.33 -9.33
N SER A 450 24.23 -11.87 -8.34
CA SER A 450 22.78 -11.98 -8.34
C SER A 450 22.09 -11.03 -9.33
N LYS A 451 22.85 -10.19 -10.04
CA LYS A 451 22.32 -9.20 -11.02
C LYS A 451 21.21 -8.36 -10.40
N LEU A 452 21.51 -7.73 -9.27
CA LEU A 452 20.57 -6.92 -8.51
C LEU A 452 20.19 -5.67 -9.31
N GLU A 453 18.89 -5.44 -9.52
CA GLU A 453 18.42 -4.21 -10.15
C GLU A 453 18.80 -3.04 -9.24
N SER A 454 19.58 -2.11 -9.79
CA SER A 454 20.20 -1.05 -9.02
C SER A 454 20.19 0.26 -9.78
N ALA A 455 20.11 1.37 -9.05
CA ALA A 455 20.27 2.72 -9.54
C ALA A 455 21.41 3.42 -8.79
N VAL A 456 22.36 3.97 -9.52
CA VAL A 456 23.45 4.77 -8.98
C VAL A 456 23.25 6.23 -9.40
N LEU A 457 23.16 7.13 -8.41
CA LEU A 457 22.89 8.54 -8.61
C LEU A 457 24.11 9.38 -8.20
N PHE A 458 24.42 10.35 -9.02
CA PHE A 458 25.51 11.30 -8.76
C PHE A 458 24.98 12.74 -8.67
N PRO A 459 25.70 13.64 -7.98
CA PRO A 459 25.38 15.06 -7.99
C PRO A 459 25.34 15.60 -9.43
N GLN A 460 24.47 16.58 -9.72
CA GLN A 460 24.35 17.17 -11.04
C GLN A 460 25.66 17.84 -11.52
N ASN A 461 26.39 18.47 -10.61
CA ASN A 461 27.61 19.23 -10.91
C ASN A 461 28.73 18.77 -9.99
N HIS A 462 29.20 17.52 -10.14
CA HIS A 462 30.33 17.03 -9.37
C HIS A 462 31.62 17.02 -10.20
N ASP A 463 32.73 17.18 -9.48
CA ASP A 463 34.07 17.00 -10.03
C ASP A 463 34.37 15.51 -10.11
N GLU A 464 34.43 14.96 -11.32
CA GLU A 464 34.65 13.51 -11.54
C GLU A 464 35.99 13.00 -11.02
N THR A 465 36.90 13.89 -10.67
CA THR A 465 38.21 13.53 -10.10
C THR A 465 38.19 13.35 -8.59
N LYS A 466 37.09 13.76 -7.92
CA LYS A 466 36.96 13.68 -6.46
C LYS A 466 36.21 12.43 -6.05
N LEU A 467 36.69 11.81 -4.96
CA LEU A 467 35.98 10.72 -4.31
C LEU A 467 34.72 11.25 -3.62
N LEU A 468 33.62 10.55 -3.83
CA LEU A 468 32.32 10.83 -3.23
C LEU A 468 32.02 9.83 -2.12
N PRO A 469 31.68 10.28 -0.90
CA PRO A 469 31.11 9.41 0.11
C PRO A 469 29.83 8.73 -0.44
N VAL A 470 29.62 7.47 -0.05
CA VAL A 470 28.52 6.67 -0.56
C VAL A 470 27.34 6.67 0.42
N LEU A 471 26.14 6.78 -0.08
CA LEU A 471 24.92 6.58 0.69
C LEU A 471 24.07 5.49 0.04
N LEU A 472 23.83 4.39 0.78
CA LEU A 472 22.84 3.41 0.36
C LEU A 472 21.44 3.85 0.83
N ASP A 473 20.45 3.78 -0.06
CA ASP A 473 19.05 4.20 0.19
C ASP A 473 18.06 3.09 -0.23
N PRO A 474 18.20 1.85 0.29
CA PRO A 474 17.32 0.73 -0.06
C PRO A 474 15.99 0.77 0.72
N TYR A 475 14.98 0.06 0.19
CA TYR A 475 13.99 -0.61 1.03
C TYR A 475 14.50 -2.02 1.40
N GLY A 476 14.87 -2.80 0.38
CA GLY A 476 15.67 -4.02 0.48
C GLY A 476 14.95 -5.23 1.06
N GLY A 477 13.61 -5.24 1.06
CA GLY A 477 12.82 -6.33 1.62
C GLY A 477 11.50 -6.57 0.90
N PRO A 478 10.69 -7.47 1.43
CA PRO A 478 9.39 -7.84 0.85
C PRO A 478 8.45 -6.65 0.64
N HIS A 479 7.49 -6.84 -0.26
CA HIS A 479 6.38 -5.94 -0.58
C HIS A 479 6.73 -4.67 -1.36
N ALA A 480 7.97 -4.19 -1.40
CA ALA A 480 8.29 -2.95 -2.09
C ALA A 480 9.52 -3.04 -2.99
N GLN A 481 9.42 -2.46 -4.18
CA GLN A 481 10.53 -2.19 -5.10
C GLN A 481 10.88 -0.70 -5.08
N ARG A 482 12.17 -0.39 -5.06
CA ARG A 482 12.69 0.96 -5.18
C ARG A 482 13.24 1.26 -6.58
N VAL A 483 13.70 0.24 -7.29
CA VAL A 483 14.35 0.40 -8.60
C VAL A 483 13.37 0.01 -9.70
N ARG A 484 12.67 1.03 -10.22
CA ARG A 484 11.71 0.89 -11.32
C ARG A 484 11.89 2.04 -12.31
N TRP A 485 11.41 1.87 -13.55
CA TRP A 485 11.57 2.85 -14.64
C TRP A 485 10.58 4.02 -14.50
N ALA A 486 10.69 4.76 -13.37
CA ALA A 486 9.81 5.89 -13.03
C ALA A 486 10.56 6.95 -12.21
N GLN A 487 10.57 8.19 -12.69
CA GLN A 487 11.29 9.33 -12.07
C GLN A 487 10.94 9.56 -10.60
N GLY A 488 9.65 9.45 -10.26
CA GLY A 488 9.15 9.79 -8.92
C GLY A 488 9.79 9.00 -7.76
N LEU A 489 10.41 7.85 -8.06
CA LEU A 489 11.06 7.01 -7.06
C LEU A 489 12.44 7.53 -6.63
N PHE A 490 13.07 8.39 -7.41
CA PHE A 490 14.47 8.79 -7.22
C PHE A 490 14.67 10.21 -6.71
N GLY A 491 13.61 11.02 -6.56
CA GLY A 491 13.74 12.43 -6.18
C GLY A 491 14.49 12.66 -4.88
N VAL A 492 14.15 11.90 -3.80
CA VAL A 492 14.84 12.00 -2.50
C VAL A 492 16.28 11.52 -2.61
N SER A 493 16.53 10.40 -3.29
CA SER A 493 17.88 9.86 -3.49
C SER A 493 18.76 10.84 -4.29
N GLN A 494 18.18 11.50 -5.32
CA GLN A 494 18.90 12.56 -6.07
C GLN A 494 19.19 13.77 -5.20
N TRP A 495 18.24 14.19 -4.35
CA TRP A 495 18.50 15.31 -3.45
C TRP A 495 19.68 15.01 -2.52
N PHE A 496 19.78 13.80 -1.96
CA PHE A 496 20.97 13.40 -1.19
C PHE A 496 22.23 13.37 -2.06
N ALA A 497 22.13 12.92 -3.30
CA ALA A 497 23.27 12.98 -4.23
C ALA A 497 23.75 14.42 -4.41
N ASP A 498 22.84 15.37 -4.66
CA ASP A 498 23.16 16.79 -4.84
C ASP A 498 23.75 17.45 -3.57
N GLN A 499 23.65 16.79 -2.40
CA GLN A 499 24.31 17.18 -1.16
C GLN A 499 25.75 16.64 -1.03
N GLY A 500 26.26 15.97 -2.07
CA GLY A 500 27.67 15.53 -2.15
C GLY A 500 27.90 14.04 -1.95
N PHE A 501 26.86 13.20 -2.10
CA PHE A 501 26.98 11.74 -2.04
C PHE A 501 26.94 11.09 -3.43
N ALA A 502 27.54 9.93 -3.57
CA ALA A 502 27.09 8.94 -4.55
C ALA A 502 26.00 8.10 -3.88
N VAL A 503 24.77 8.09 -4.42
CA VAL A 503 23.67 7.33 -3.82
C VAL A 503 23.43 6.05 -4.59
N ILE A 504 23.34 4.92 -3.87
CA ILE A 504 23.05 3.59 -4.43
C ILE A 504 21.71 3.12 -3.89
N VAL A 505 20.80 2.79 -4.79
CA VAL A 505 19.52 2.15 -4.49
C VAL A 505 19.53 0.77 -5.15
N SER A 506 19.34 -0.30 -4.38
CA SER A 506 19.34 -1.67 -4.91
C SER A 506 18.19 -2.47 -4.36
N ASP A 507 17.51 -3.21 -5.23
CA ASP A 507 16.49 -4.19 -4.90
C ASP A 507 17.13 -5.57 -4.80
N GLY A 508 17.28 -6.05 -3.57
CA GLY A 508 17.90 -7.33 -3.26
C GLY A 508 16.92 -8.49 -3.22
N ARG A 509 17.40 -9.69 -2.88
CA ARG A 509 16.58 -10.88 -2.64
C ARG A 509 15.49 -10.59 -1.62
N GLY A 510 14.30 -11.13 -1.86
CA GLY A 510 13.09 -10.83 -1.10
C GLY A 510 12.21 -9.74 -1.70
N THR A 511 12.74 -8.87 -2.59
CA THR A 511 11.91 -7.83 -3.24
C THR A 511 11.05 -8.43 -4.36
N PRO A 512 9.80 -7.94 -4.54
CA PRO A 512 8.86 -8.51 -5.51
C PRO A 512 9.21 -8.15 -6.96
N GLY A 513 8.61 -8.89 -7.90
CA GLY A 513 8.55 -8.53 -9.31
C GLY A 513 9.61 -9.15 -10.21
N ARG A 514 10.59 -9.84 -9.66
CA ARG A 514 11.57 -10.55 -10.46
C ARG A 514 11.16 -12.01 -10.69
N SER A 515 10.91 -12.75 -9.63
CA SER A 515 10.36 -14.11 -9.68
C SER A 515 10.03 -14.61 -8.27
N PRO A 516 9.15 -15.61 -8.13
CA PRO A 516 8.86 -16.24 -6.85
C PRO A 516 10.10 -16.77 -6.11
N ALA A 517 11.03 -17.42 -6.81
CA ALA A 517 12.27 -17.92 -6.18
C ALA A 517 13.12 -16.79 -5.58
N PHE A 518 13.22 -15.65 -6.26
CA PHE A 518 13.96 -14.48 -5.75
C PHE A 518 13.31 -13.86 -4.52
N GLU A 519 11.98 -13.84 -4.47
CA GLU A 519 11.21 -13.37 -3.31
C GLU A 519 11.38 -14.31 -2.11
N ARG A 520 11.47 -15.64 -2.34
CA ARG A 520 11.57 -16.68 -1.30
C ARG A 520 12.92 -16.82 -0.63
N GLU A 521 13.96 -16.20 -1.16
CA GLU A 521 15.31 -16.23 -0.57
C GLU A 521 15.40 -15.65 0.85
N VAL A 522 14.38 -14.92 1.30
CA VAL A 522 14.26 -14.39 2.67
C VAL A 522 13.40 -15.25 3.60
N TYR A 523 12.92 -16.41 3.14
CA TYR A 523 12.14 -17.30 3.99
C TYR A 523 12.99 -17.90 5.10
N GLY A 524 12.58 -17.72 6.34
CA GLY A 524 13.30 -18.10 7.55
C GLY A 524 14.34 -17.08 8.03
N ASP A 525 14.77 -16.13 7.17
CA ASP A 525 15.79 -15.14 7.53
C ASP A 525 15.62 -13.84 6.73
N LEU A 526 14.99 -12.84 7.33
CA LEU A 526 14.80 -11.50 6.77
C LEU A 526 16.07 -10.62 6.81
N ALA A 527 17.17 -11.10 7.41
CA ALA A 527 18.37 -10.30 7.70
C ALA A 527 19.50 -10.55 6.69
N THR A 528 19.90 -11.82 6.54
CA THR A 528 21.19 -12.17 5.92
C THR A 528 21.20 -11.83 4.43
N ALA A 529 20.26 -12.36 3.65
CA ALA A 529 20.20 -12.11 2.21
C ALA A 529 20.03 -10.61 1.89
N ALA A 530 19.17 -9.92 2.63
CA ALA A 530 18.92 -8.49 2.45
C ALA A 530 20.20 -7.64 2.66
N LEU A 531 20.99 -7.93 3.70
CA LEU A 531 22.24 -7.21 3.97
C LEU A 531 23.36 -7.57 2.98
N GLU A 532 23.54 -8.86 2.69
CA GLU A 532 24.54 -9.33 1.74
C GLU A 532 24.38 -8.69 0.36
N ASP A 533 23.14 -8.54 -0.10
CA ASP A 533 22.85 -7.94 -1.40
C ASP A 533 23.18 -6.45 -1.45
N GLN A 534 22.99 -5.70 -0.36
CA GLN A 534 23.44 -4.30 -0.31
C GLN A 534 24.97 -4.20 -0.37
N ILE A 535 25.68 -5.11 0.28
CA ILE A 535 27.15 -5.16 0.23
C ILE A 535 27.64 -5.55 -1.17
N ALA A 536 27.00 -6.55 -1.78
CA ALA A 536 27.33 -6.98 -3.13
C ALA A 536 27.09 -5.86 -4.16
N ALA A 537 25.98 -5.14 -4.04
CA ALA A 537 25.68 -3.98 -4.90
C ALA A 537 26.71 -2.87 -4.72
N LEU A 538 27.09 -2.52 -3.48
CA LEU A 538 28.12 -1.53 -3.20
C LEU A 538 29.46 -1.92 -3.81
N SER A 539 29.90 -3.16 -3.61
CA SER A 539 31.18 -3.67 -4.12
C SER A 539 31.23 -3.65 -5.65
N ALA A 540 30.15 -4.15 -6.30
CA ALA A 540 30.07 -4.15 -7.76
C ALA A 540 29.95 -2.73 -8.35
N ALA A 541 29.28 -1.81 -7.66
CA ALA A 541 29.27 -0.41 -8.09
C ALA A 541 30.65 0.24 -8.01
N ALA A 542 31.46 -0.10 -6.99
CA ALA A 542 32.82 0.42 -6.85
C ALA A 542 33.78 -0.11 -7.94
N GLU A 543 33.52 -1.30 -8.48
CA GLU A 543 34.28 -1.82 -9.65
C GLU A 543 33.98 -1.01 -10.94
N ILE A 544 32.78 -0.43 -11.04
CA ILE A 544 32.37 0.39 -12.18
C ILE A 544 32.80 1.85 -12.00
N TYR A 545 32.75 2.34 -10.78
CA TYR A 545 32.94 3.75 -10.44
C TYR A 545 34.07 3.94 -9.42
N GLU A 546 35.29 4.14 -9.88
CA GLU A 546 36.48 4.36 -9.04
C GLU A 546 36.37 5.56 -8.08
N ARG A 547 35.40 6.46 -8.32
CA ARG A 547 35.14 7.64 -7.51
C ARG A 547 34.33 7.39 -6.23
N LEU A 548 33.88 6.17 -5.98
CA LEU A 548 33.19 5.81 -4.74
C LEU A 548 34.17 5.70 -3.57
N ASP A 549 33.94 6.49 -2.52
CA ASP A 549 34.76 6.45 -1.31
C ASP A 549 34.24 5.38 -0.35
N LEU A 550 34.78 4.20 -0.43
CA LEU A 550 34.42 3.06 0.44
C LEU A 550 34.87 3.25 1.90
N GLY A 551 35.68 4.26 2.21
CA GLY A 551 36.01 4.65 3.59
C GLY A 551 34.95 5.54 4.24
N ARG A 552 33.94 5.98 3.49
CA ARG A 552 32.84 6.85 3.97
C ARG A 552 31.50 6.40 3.40
N VAL A 553 30.98 5.28 3.93
CA VAL A 553 29.73 4.66 3.48
C VAL A 553 28.65 4.83 4.56
N GLY A 554 27.57 5.50 4.22
CA GLY A 554 26.36 5.59 5.03
C GLY A 554 25.24 4.72 4.46
N ILE A 555 24.25 4.42 5.29
CA ILE A 555 22.99 3.77 4.88
C ILE A 555 21.82 4.44 5.56
N ARG A 556 20.71 4.58 4.84
CA ARG A 556 19.45 5.11 5.39
C ARG A 556 18.27 4.28 4.92
N GLY A 557 17.22 4.25 5.70
CA GLY A 557 15.98 3.59 5.30
C GLY A 557 14.83 3.86 6.27
N TRP A 558 13.63 3.45 5.87
CA TRP A 558 12.40 3.56 6.65
C TRP A 558 11.70 2.21 6.72
N SER A 559 11.05 1.88 7.87
CA SER A 559 10.35 0.62 8.07
C SER A 559 11.31 -0.57 7.91
N PHE A 560 11.09 -1.50 6.97
CA PHE A 560 12.06 -2.56 6.64
C PHE A 560 13.44 -1.99 6.25
N GLY A 561 13.47 -0.91 5.46
CA GLY A 561 14.73 -0.21 5.16
C GLY A 561 15.41 0.37 6.40
N GLY A 562 14.63 0.77 7.41
CA GLY A 562 15.14 1.19 8.73
C GLY A 562 15.73 0.01 9.51
N TYR A 563 15.07 -1.14 9.48
CA TYR A 563 15.63 -2.39 9.99
C TYR A 563 16.98 -2.72 9.35
N LEU A 564 17.02 -2.69 8.00
CA LEU A 564 18.24 -2.98 7.24
C LEU A 564 19.36 -1.97 7.51
N ALA A 565 19.04 -0.69 7.68
CA ALA A 565 20.03 0.33 8.02
C ALA A 565 20.64 0.11 9.41
N ALA A 566 19.82 -0.19 10.42
CA ALA A 566 20.32 -0.53 11.76
C ALA A 566 21.13 -1.85 11.74
N LEU A 567 20.63 -2.88 11.06
CA LEU A 567 21.32 -4.17 10.89
C LEU A 567 22.72 -3.99 10.28
N ALA A 568 22.84 -3.12 9.28
CA ALA A 568 24.08 -2.88 8.55
C ALA A 568 25.22 -2.42 9.48
N VAL A 569 24.97 -1.42 10.34
CA VAL A 569 25.98 -0.91 11.28
C VAL A 569 26.19 -1.81 12.49
N LEU A 570 25.27 -2.73 12.78
CA LEU A 570 25.45 -3.74 13.82
C LEU A 570 26.31 -4.91 13.33
N ARG A 571 26.07 -5.38 12.09
CA ARG A 571 26.77 -6.58 11.57
C ARG A 571 28.03 -6.28 10.77
N ARG A 572 28.07 -5.12 10.09
CA ARG A 572 29.18 -4.76 9.20
C ARG A 572 29.67 -3.31 9.41
N PRO A 573 30.12 -2.97 10.65
CA PRO A 573 30.70 -1.65 10.93
C PRO A 573 31.99 -1.39 10.14
N ASP A 574 32.64 -2.44 9.64
CA ASP A 574 33.79 -2.38 8.72
C ASP A 574 33.43 -1.82 7.33
N ILE A 575 32.15 -1.83 6.95
CA ILE A 575 31.65 -1.32 5.66
C ILE A 575 30.78 -0.10 5.85
N PHE A 576 29.86 -0.13 6.83
CA PHE A 576 28.90 0.93 7.07
C PHE A 576 29.33 1.81 8.23
N HIS A 577 29.69 3.06 7.92
CA HIS A 577 30.28 4.01 8.86
C HIS A 577 29.26 4.94 9.54
N ALA A 578 28.00 4.95 9.05
CA ALA A 578 26.89 5.66 9.68
C ALA A 578 25.55 5.08 9.21
N ALA A 579 24.53 5.10 10.07
CA ALA A 579 23.17 4.69 9.68
C ALA A 579 22.09 5.63 10.21
N VAL A 580 21.06 5.85 9.37
CA VAL A 580 19.80 6.46 9.77
C VAL A 580 18.67 5.44 9.61
N ALA A 581 18.09 5.03 10.72
CA ALA A 581 17.03 4.03 10.79
C ALA A 581 15.70 4.67 11.21
N GLY A 582 14.82 4.88 10.24
CA GLY A 582 13.48 5.45 10.46
C GLY A 582 12.45 4.34 10.68
N ALA A 583 11.66 4.46 11.75
CA ALA A 583 10.62 3.51 12.13
C ALA A 583 11.05 2.04 11.95
N PRO A 584 12.24 1.62 12.46
CA PRO A 584 12.79 0.29 12.18
C PRO A 584 11.99 -0.82 12.89
N VAL A 585 11.74 -1.93 12.21
CA VAL A 585 11.29 -3.17 12.85
C VAL A 585 12.51 -3.83 13.47
N THR A 586 12.69 -3.74 14.78
CA THR A 586 13.91 -4.21 15.46
C THR A 586 13.75 -5.58 16.08
N ASP A 587 12.52 -6.02 16.27
CA ASP A 587 12.14 -7.30 16.85
C ASP A 587 10.86 -7.79 16.17
N TRP A 588 10.95 -8.81 15.33
CA TRP A 588 9.84 -9.30 14.54
C TRP A 588 8.71 -9.94 15.38
N GLU A 589 8.96 -10.30 16.64
CA GLU A 589 7.88 -10.71 17.54
C GLU A 589 6.92 -9.58 17.93
N LEU A 590 7.30 -8.32 17.69
CA LEU A 590 6.44 -7.15 17.92
C LEU A 590 5.67 -6.71 16.66
N TYR A 591 5.86 -7.36 15.53
CA TYR A 591 5.14 -7.05 14.30
C TYR A 591 3.96 -8.01 14.10
N ASP A 592 3.06 -7.73 13.14
CA ASP A 592 1.81 -8.47 13.00
C ASP A 592 2.00 -9.94 12.59
N THR A 593 0.92 -10.72 12.80
CA THR A 593 0.89 -12.15 12.52
C THR A 593 1.07 -12.47 11.04
N HIS A 594 0.38 -11.75 10.14
CA HIS A 594 0.31 -12.13 8.74
C HIS A 594 1.63 -11.87 8.02
N TYR A 595 2.21 -10.65 8.15
CA TYR A 595 3.51 -10.35 7.58
C TYR A 595 4.60 -11.24 8.16
N THR A 596 4.67 -11.31 9.48
CA THR A 596 5.82 -11.91 10.15
C THR A 596 5.80 -13.44 10.03
N GLU A 597 4.66 -14.09 10.27
CA GLU A 597 4.55 -15.54 10.21
C GLU A 597 4.68 -16.09 8.78
N ARG A 598 4.37 -15.27 7.76
CA ARG A 598 4.65 -15.60 6.35
C ARG A 598 6.13 -15.90 6.12
N TYR A 599 7.00 -15.05 6.63
CA TYR A 599 8.43 -15.14 6.36
C TYR A 599 9.20 -15.93 7.41
N LEU A 600 8.85 -15.79 8.69
CA LEU A 600 9.60 -16.40 9.79
C LEU A 600 8.94 -17.64 10.41
N GLY A 601 7.69 -17.96 10.02
CA GLY A 601 6.88 -19.00 10.64
C GLY A 601 6.32 -18.57 12.00
N HIS A 602 5.57 -19.47 12.65
CA HIS A 602 5.02 -19.19 13.98
C HIS A 602 6.15 -19.18 15.04
N PRO A 603 6.27 -18.15 15.93
CA PRO A 603 7.43 -18.00 16.81
C PRO A 603 7.64 -19.14 17.80
N LEU A 604 6.59 -19.88 18.18
CA LEU A 604 6.73 -21.06 19.01
C LEU A 604 7.28 -22.29 18.25
N GLU A 605 7.13 -22.32 16.92
CA GLU A 605 7.60 -23.42 16.06
C GLU A 605 8.99 -23.15 15.51
N THR A 606 9.30 -21.88 15.23
CA THR A 606 10.55 -21.43 14.58
C THR A 606 11.26 -20.32 15.38
N PRO A 607 11.52 -20.48 16.70
CA PRO A 607 12.05 -19.42 17.55
C PRO A 607 13.44 -18.91 17.10
N GLU A 608 14.26 -19.74 16.47
CA GLU A 608 15.57 -19.35 16.00
C GLU A 608 15.51 -18.33 14.84
N ASN A 609 14.46 -18.38 13.98
CA ASN A 609 14.26 -17.40 12.92
C ASN A 609 14.08 -15.98 13.51
N TYR A 610 13.30 -15.86 14.58
CA TYR A 610 13.08 -14.61 15.30
C TYR A 610 14.34 -14.14 16.04
N LYS A 611 15.02 -15.05 16.71
CA LYS A 611 16.25 -14.74 17.45
C LYS A 611 17.36 -14.23 16.52
N ASN A 612 17.52 -14.82 15.35
CA ASN A 612 18.56 -14.49 14.37
C ASN A 612 18.29 -13.14 13.66
N THR A 613 17.07 -12.69 13.64
CA THR A 613 16.64 -11.44 13.00
C THR A 613 16.37 -10.30 14.00
N ASN A 614 16.53 -10.55 15.31
CA ASN A 614 16.29 -9.58 16.37
C ASN A 614 17.53 -8.72 16.63
N LEU A 615 17.44 -7.42 16.28
CA LEU A 615 18.55 -6.47 16.40
C LEU A 615 18.98 -6.21 17.84
N ARG A 616 18.10 -6.39 18.83
CA ARG A 616 18.42 -6.20 20.25
C ARG A 616 19.51 -7.17 20.71
N ASN A 617 19.51 -8.40 20.18
CA ASN A 617 20.52 -9.40 20.51
C ASN A 617 21.92 -8.99 20.02
N GLU A 618 21.99 -8.10 19.05
CA GLU A 618 23.23 -7.64 18.41
C GLU A 618 23.67 -6.24 18.87
N ALA A 619 22.93 -5.61 19.78
CA ALA A 619 23.19 -4.23 20.24
C ALA A 619 24.65 -3.99 20.68
N HIS A 620 25.27 -5.00 21.30
CA HIS A 620 26.67 -4.93 21.76
C HIS A 620 27.69 -4.77 20.62
N LYS A 621 27.32 -5.04 19.37
CA LYS A 621 28.19 -4.95 18.19
C LYS A 621 28.26 -3.54 17.58
N LEU A 622 27.42 -2.61 18.01
CA LEU A 622 27.40 -1.25 17.43
C LEU A 622 28.76 -0.56 17.61
N GLU A 623 29.38 -0.14 16.51
CA GLU A 623 30.63 0.65 16.51
C GLU A 623 30.48 1.96 15.75
N SER A 624 29.58 2.01 14.77
CA SER A 624 29.31 3.17 13.92
C SER A 624 28.18 4.04 14.44
N PRO A 625 28.18 5.35 14.17
CA PRO A 625 27.06 6.25 14.50
C PRO A 625 25.72 5.75 13.98
N LEU A 626 24.70 5.76 14.86
CA LEU A 626 23.34 5.34 14.56
C LEU A 626 22.36 6.40 15.03
N LEU A 627 21.48 6.85 14.11
CA LEU A 627 20.32 7.69 14.41
C LEU A 627 19.04 6.86 14.22
N LEU A 628 18.30 6.69 15.31
CA LEU A 628 16.97 6.07 15.32
C LEU A 628 15.91 7.17 15.27
N ILE A 629 14.94 7.08 14.35
CA ILE A 629 13.84 8.04 14.20
C ILE A 629 12.53 7.28 14.31
N HIS A 630 11.56 7.76 15.11
CA HIS A 630 10.26 7.08 15.23
C HIS A 630 9.10 8.02 15.52
N GLY A 631 7.99 7.84 14.83
CA GLY A 631 6.71 8.45 15.12
C GLY A 631 6.09 7.84 16.39
N LEU A 632 5.77 8.67 17.38
CA LEU A 632 5.23 8.16 18.66
C LEU A 632 3.75 7.76 18.59
N ALA A 633 3.07 8.12 17.50
CA ALA A 633 1.69 7.70 17.20
C ALA A 633 1.63 6.59 16.13
N ASP A 634 2.76 5.95 15.83
CA ASP A 634 2.84 4.85 14.86
C ASP A 634 2.08 3.62 15.40
N ASP A 635 1.02 3.23 14.70
CA ASP A 635 0.15 2.11 15.03
C ASP A 635 0.42 0.88 14.15
N ASN A 636 1.38 0.97 13.24
CA ASN A 636 1.86 -0.13 12.39
C ASN A 636 3.17 -0.71 12.95
N VAL A 637 4.26 0.07 12.89
CA VAL A 637 5.52 -0.27 13.58
C VAL A 637 5.57 0.52 14.88
N VAL A 638 5.14 -0.08 15.96
CA VAL A 638 5.00 0.64 17.23
C VAL A 638 6.34 1.15 17.76
N ALA A 639 6.35 2.31 18.44
CA ALA A 639 7.58 2.95 18.93
C ALA A 639 8.40 2.07 19.90
N ALA A 640 7.78 1.02 20.45
CA ALA A 640 8.46 0.01 21.27
C ALA A 640 9.68 -0.61 20.56
N HIS A 641 9.63 -0.81 19.25
CA HIS A 641 10.77 -1.30 18.47
C HIS A 641 12.02 -0.44 18.68
N THR A 642 11.91 0.87 18.47
CA THR A 642 13.03 1.80 18.65
C THR A 642 13.48 1.90 20.10
N PHE A 643 12.55 2.00 21.04
CA PHE A 643 12.93 2.18 22.45
C PHE A 643 13.55 0.94 23.09
N GLN A 644 13.11 -0.27 22.70
CA GLN A 644 13.73 -1.52 23.15
C GLN A 644 15.14 -1.71 22.58
N LEU A 645 15.37 -1.35 21.31
CA LEU A 645 16.73 -1.36 20.74
C LEU A 645 17.60 -0.31 21.43
N SER A 646 17.09 0.90 21.63
CA SER A 646 17.81 1.98 22.35
C SER A 646 18.20 1.55 23.77
N GLN A 647 17.30 0.89 24.50
CA GLN A 647 17.61 0.34 25.82
C GLN A 647 18.75 -0.70 25.75
N ALA A 648 18.67 -1.66 24.82
CA ALA A 648 19.71 -2.68 24.65
C ALA A 648 21.07 -2.08 24.27
N LEU A 649 21.10 -1.04 23.43
CA LEU A 649 22.30 -0.29 23.09
C LEU A 649 22.88 0.42 24.31
N LEU A 650 22.05 1.08 25.13
CA LEU A 650 22.48 1.75 26.35
C LEU A 650 23.05 0.75 27.38
N GLU A 651 22.39 -0.39 27.58
CA GLU A 651 22.87 -1.48 28.46
C GLU A 651 24.21 -2.05 27.99
N ALA A 652 24.44 -2.08 26.67
CA ALA A 652 25.72 -2.47 26.08
C ALA A 652 26.79 -1.36 26.08
N GLY A 653 26.46 -0.17 26.59
CA GLY A 653 27.38 1.00 26.63
C GLY A 653 27.64 1.59 25.23
N LYS A 654 26.70 1.46 24.26
CA LYS A 654 26.85 1.88 22.88
C LYS A 654 26.15 3.24 22.63
N PRO A 655 26.93 4.31 22.34
CA PRO A 655 26.36 5.63 22.03
C PRO A 655 25.51 5.58 20.76
N HIS A 656 24.35 6.22 20.79
CA HIS A 656 23.43 6.36 19.65
C HIS A 656 22.55 7.60 19.86
N GLU A 657 21.90 8.05 18.78
CA GLU A 657 20.97 9.17 18.82
C GLU A 657 19.53 8.65 18.59
N VAL A 658 18.52 9.23 19.27
CA VAL A 658 17.10 8.91 19.08
C VAL A 658 16.34 10.21 18.83
N LEU A 659 15.60 10.27 17.72
CA LEU A 659 14.70 11.38 17.37
C LEU A 659 13.23 10.89 17.45
N PRO A 660 12.53 11.11 18.57
CA PRO A 660 11.10 10.83 18.66
C PRO A 660 10.30 11.94 17.97
N LEU A 661 9.28 11.56 17.19
CA LEU A 661 8.38 12.48 16.49
C LEU A 661 7.02 12.44 17.18
N SER A 662 6.71 13.44 18.01
CA SER A 662 5.45 13.51 18.75
C SER A 662 4.25 13.74 17.82
N GLY A 663 3.18 12.94 17.98
CA GLY A 663 1.96 13.03 17.17
C GLY A 663 2.13 12.61 15.70
N VAL A 664 3.25 11.98 15.36
CA VAL A 664 3.55 11.49 14.01
C VAL A 664 3.28 9.99 13.97
N THR A 665 2.57 9.55 12.93
CA THR A 665 2.29 8.15 12.61
C THR A 665 3.43 7.54 11.76
N HIS A 666 3.20 6.37 11.18
CA HIS A 666 4.18 5.74 10.29
C HIS A 666 4.50 6.59 9.04
N MET A 667 3.58 7.48 8.64
CA MET A 667 3.61 8.21 7.37
C MET A 667 4.31 9.56 7.37
N THR A 668 4.51 10.23 8.47
CA THR A 668 5.03 11.62 8.54
C THR A 668 4.28 12.63 7.62
N PRO A 669 2.95 12.79 7.74
CA PRO A 669 2.17 13.60 6.81
C PRO A 669 2.32 15.12 6.99
N GLN A 670 2.83 15.58 8.12
CA GLN A 670 2.96 17.00 8.44
C GLN A 670 4.07 17.65 7.60
N GLU A 671 3.73 18.71 6.84
CA GLU A 671 4.63 19.38 5.90
C GLU A 671 5.97 19.79 6.54
N THR A 672 5.93 20.49 7.67
CA THR A 672 7.15 20.96 8.35
C THR A 672 7.99 19.80 8.92
N VAL A 673 7.35 18.70 9.33
CA VAL A 673 8.05 17.51 9.80
C VAL A 673 8.73 16.81 8.62
N ALA A 674 8.01 16.59 7.53
CA ALA A 674 8.55 15.94 6.33
C ALA A 674 9.74 16.71 5.73
N GLU A 675 9.64 18.06 5.64
CA GLU A 675 10.74 18.92 5.18
C GLU A 675 11.98 18.79 6.06
N ASN A 676 11.80 19.00 7.37
CA ASN A 676 12.94 19.07 8.31
C ASN A 676 13.52 17.67 8.58
N LEU A 677 12.74 16.61 8.43
CA LEU A 677 13.21 15.25 8.62
C LEU A 677 14.34 14.89 7.64
N LEU A 678 14.24 15.31 6.37
CA LEU A 678 15.30 15.12 5.38
C LEU A 678 16.58 15.90 5.78
N ARG A 679 16.43 17.13 6.25
CA ARG A 679 17.57 17.97 6.68
C ARG A 679 18.27 17.42 7.92
N VAL A 680 17.52 16.89 8.90
CA VAL A 680 18.09 16.27 10.09
C VAL A 680 18.89 15.02 9.73
N GLN A 681 18.36 14.17 8.86
CA GLN A 681 19.06 12.99 8.35
C GLN A 681 20.36 13.39 7.62
N LEU A 682 20.29 14.38 6.73
CA LEU A 682 21.46 14.88 5.99
C LEU A 682 22.55 15.38 6.95
N ARG A 683 22.19 16.22 7.94
CA ARG A 683 23.14 16.77 8.91
C ARG A 683 23.82 15.67 9.72
N PHE A 684 23.05 14.68 10.17
CA PHE A 684 23.59 13.53 10.89
C PHE A 684 24.59 12.75 10.03
N LEU A 685 24.24 12.42 8.77
CA LEU A 685 25.09 11.68 7.86
C LEU A 685 26.39 12.46 7.54
N LYS A 686 26.29 13.75 7.20
CA LYS A 686 27.46 14.59 6.94
C LYS A 686 28.42 14.64 8.14
N LYS A 687 27.89 14.92 9.33
CA LYS A 687 28.66 14.94 10.58
C LYS A 687 29.37 13.59 10.83
N SER A 688 28.63 12.49 10.69
CA SER A 688 29.13 11.15 11.00
C SER A 688 30.18 10.64 10.00
N LEU A 689 30.09 11.07 8.74
CA LEU A 689 31.01 10.68 7.66
C LEU A 689 32.12 11.72 7.41
N GLY A 690 32.25 12.74 8.27
CA GLY A 690 33.29 13.76 8.13
C GLY A 690 33.18 14.56 6.82
N ILE A 691 31.96 14.90 6.41
CA ILE A 691 31.71 15.71 5.23
C ILE A 691 31.49 17.16 5.69
N ASP A 692 32.26 18.10 5.14
CA ASP A 692 32.14 19.51 5.45
C ASP A 692 30.76 20.07 5.09
N ASP A 693 30.18 20.84 6.01
CA ASP A 693 28.89 21.51 5.78
C ASP A 693 29.14 22.79 4.98
N GLU A 694 29.18 22.68 3.66
CA GLU A 694 29.17 23.86 2.75
C GLU A 694 27.75 24.45 2.71
N GLY A 695 27.15 24.79 3.85
CA GLY A 695 25.87 25.50 3.95
C GLY A 695 24.73 24.98 3.04
N ASP A 696 23.53 24.85 3.58
CA ASP A 696 22.32 24.49 2.81
C ASP A 696 22.20 25.32 1.50
N LYS A 697 22.52 24.74 0.34
CA LYS A 697 22.30 25.33 -0.98
C LYS A 697 20.94 24.98 -1.54
#